data_a11520401cee3520b5f3a8bffa0fe676
#
_entry.id   a11520401cee3520b5f3a8bffa0fe676
#
_cell.length_a   1.000
_cell.length_b   1.000
_cell.length_c   1.000
_cell.angle_alpha   90.00
_cell.angle_beta   90.00
_cell.angle_gamma   90.00
#
_symmetry.space_group_name_H-M   'P 1'
#
loop_
_entity.id
_entity.type
_entity.pdbx_description
1 polymer ?
#
loop_
_entity_poly.entity_id
_entity_poly.type
_entity_poly.pdbx_seq_one_letter_code
_entity_poly.pdbx_strand_id
1 'polypeptide(L)'
;MTISCQTSTNKNTIEDYIFNQADYVLTINNLENFKSNITNNHFIDQLSNTTSYKNVSKKLELLEHIKSKLRVYINLSKDNKDSIQYSFVTKLNDSVFNLDSLKIKREPIKLKGVTAEKISNKNQTVYVSKIGDILIGANNVNHLQHLINSNPDKNSIKKIIATQDQEASFSVFINKDNGLNTVFKNNNLSFKNFTDYLTFDTEVSQNQLTLNGITKAKDTSNKLINVFKHTLPQDNQLAQISPSNSDGFLSITFNEYKKFRSNLNHYNNIDTLAINTALFDNIIEFGEIYSDTTSAVVLNSIDIISTQEALLSEKEKVEDFRGISIYNFSNPSLFNSHLKPFITLNTASKYCIINQFLVFASNTETLENIIVNYQNQTTISDRDYYKNIKKNLSNQASILQVINPTSLSQIIKSNLNTTFDFKFDNYKTSALQFIYDTDFAHFNAIIKQSKPSTSDNAVTEMFNIKLDNDVLTNPQFVKNHRTKQKDIVVQDISNTLYLISNSGKILWKKQLKGAILGSINQIDMFKNGRLQLAFATANRVYVLDHNGEDVKPFPMTFNDEITQPLSVFDYDNNKNYRLFITQDKNVLVYDSKGKTVKGFNFKNAKETLNTPPQHIRIGRKDYLLFKTDNQLYILDRRGKTRVTPKTKLSYANQAIYNYNSDFITTTADGKIATIDQKGKVTVSNTNLSENITLSATTKTLITQSDNTLNIKDQTLQLDFGSYTTAKLFLINNKIYVSTTDKQTQKVMLFDSNAKQQDNFPVYGTSAIDLENIDKDDHLEFVTKGESNSILVYKIN
;
A
#
# COMPACT_ATOMS: atom_id res chain seq x y z
N MET A 1 -28.31 -54.44 -21.99
CA MET A 1 -27.36 -53.31 -21.99
C MET A 1 -28.02 -52.13 -21.29
N THR A 2 -27.75 -52.01 -20.03
CA THR A 2 -28.22 -50.85 -19.20
C THR A 2 -27.15 -49.78 -19.24
N ILE A 3 -27.47 -48.71 -19.92
CA ILE A 3 -26.63 -47.48 -19.92
C ILE A 3 -26.86 -46.79 -18.58
N SER A 4 -25.88 -46.90 -17.68
CA SER A 4 -25.83 -46.09 -16.47
C SER A 4 -25.38 -44.67 -16.85
N CYS A 5 -26.27 -43.72 -16.82
CA CYS A 5 -25.91 -42.32 -16.78
C CYS A 5 -25.23 -41.99 -15.44
N GLN A 6 -23.91 -41.97 -15.44
CA GLN A 6 -23.19 -41.29 -14.37
C GLN A 6 -23.47 -39.80 -14.48
N THR A 7 -24.36 -39.28 -13.63
CA THR A 7 -24.47 -37.87 -13.35
C THR A 7 -23.16 -37.45 -12.67
N SER A 8 -22.28 -36.78 -13.43
CA SER A 8 -21.13 -36.07 -12.85
C SER A 8 -21.68 -35.05 -11.84
N THR A 9 -21.43 -35.28 -10.57
CA THR A 9 -21.63 -34.28 -9.52
C THR A 9 -20.65 -33.16 -9.77
N ASN A 10 -21.08 -32.13 -10.50
CA ASN A 10 -20.37 -30.86 -10.56
C ASN A 10 -20.26 -30.35 -9.12
N LYS A 11 -19.07 -30.35 -8.56
CA LYS A 11 -18.80 -29.70 -7.28
C LYS A 11 -19.08 -28.21 -7.49
N ASN A 12 -20.12 -27.69 -6.88
CA ASN A 12 -20.48 -26.28 -6.93
C ASN A 12 -19.37 -25.49 -6.21
N THR A 13 -18.89 -24.43 -6.84
CA THR A 13 -17.93 -23.50 -6.25
C THR A 13 -18.68 -22.33 -5.61
N ILE A 14 -18.00 -21.52 -4.75
CA ILE A 14 -18.62 -20.34 -4.13
C ILE A 14 -19.09 -19.33 -5.18
N GLU A 15 -18.41 -19.26 -6.33
CA GLU A 15 -18.74 -18.38 -7.45
C GLU A 15 -20.07 -18.75 -8.12
N ASP A 16 -20.53 -19.97 -7.98
CA ASP A 16 -21.81 -20.43 -8.57
C ASP A 16 -23.04 -19.79 -7.90
N TYR A 17 -22.85 -19.24 -6.70
CA TYR A 17 -23.89 -18.59 -5.90
C TYR A 17 -23.80 -17.06 -5.92
N ILE A 18 -23.00 -16.48 -6.83
CA ILE A 18 -23.01 -15.04 -7.07
C ILE A 18 -24.32 -14.66 -7.78
N PHE A 19 -24.98 -13.61 -7.27
CA PHE A 19 -26.26 -13.17 -7.85
C PHE A 19 -26.05 -12.52 -9.21
N ASN A 20 -26.60 -13.12 -10.28
CA ASN A 20 -26.39 -12.68 -11.66
C ASN A 20 -27.01 -11.31 -12.01
N GLN A 21 -27.91 -10.81 -11.17
CA GLN A 21 -28.53 -9.49 -11.30
C GLN A 21 -28.07 -8.50 -10.23
N ALA A 22 -26.91 -8.76 -9.62
CA ALA A 22 -26.36 -7.84 -8.63
C ALA A 22 -25.99 -6.49 -9.27
N ASP A 23 -26.28 -5.41 -8.58
CA ASP A 23 -25.82 -4.08 -8.94
C ASP A 23 -24.33 -3.94 -8.62
N TYR A 24 -23.93 -4.53 -7.47
CA TYR A 24 -22.54 -4.60 -7.02
C TYR A 24 -22.22 -5.99 -6.50
N VAL A 25 -21.00 -6.45 -6.76
CA VAL A 25 -20.40 -7.59 -6.06
C VAL A 25 -19.08 -7.15 -5.43
N LEU A 26 -19.02 -7.25 -4.11
CA LEU A 26 -17.80 -7.00 -3.35
C LEU A 26 -17.14 -8.35 -3.07
N THR A 27 -15.92 -8.54 -3.52
CA THR A 27 -15.08 -9.70 -3.26
C THR A 27 -14.06 -9.34 -2.19
N ILE A 28 -14.09 -10.02 -1.05
CA ILE A 28 -13.17 -9.81 0.07
C ILE A 28 -12.36 -11.09 0.24
N ASN A 29 -11.05 -11.02 0.06
CA ASN A 29 -10.15 -12.17 0.15
C ASN A 29 -9.86 -12.58 1.61
N ASN A 30 -9.83 -11.61 2.52
CA ASN A 30 -9.69 -11.80 3.96
C ASN A 30 -10.45 -10.69 4.70
N LEU A 31 -11.51 -11.06 5.41
CA LEU A 31 -12.42 -10.09 6.05
C LEU A 31 -11.77 -9.33 7.22
N GLU A 32 -10.86 -9.95 7.96
CA GLU A 32 -10.16 -9.30 9.08
C GLU A 32 -9.21 -8.21 8.58
N ASN A 33 -8.43 -8.53 7.55
CA ASN A 33 -7.52 -7.56 6.92
C ASN A 33 -8.30 -6.42 6.24
N PHE A 34 -9.41 -6.74 5.57
CA PHE A 34 -10.29 -5.77 4.95
C PHE A 34 -10.79 -4.72 5.95
N LYS A 35 -11.32 -5.15 7.11
CA LYS A 35 -11.78 -4.25 8.16
C LYS A 35 -10.69 -3.30 8.62
N SER A 36 -9.50 -3.82 8.93
CA SER A 36 -8.36 -2.99 9.37
C SER A 36 -7.92 -1.98 8.32
N ASN A 37 -7.83 -2.40 7.06
CA ASN A 37 -7.37 -1.53 5.97
C ASN A 37 -8.36 -0.39 5.71
N ILE A 38 -9.67 -0.68 5.73
CA ILE A 38 -10.71 0.35 5.54
C ILE A 38 -10.70 1.36 6.69
N THR A 39 -10.62 0.90 7.93
CA THR A 39 -10.65 1.77 9.12
C THR A 39 -9.45 2.73 9.16
N ASN A 40 -8.30 2.33 8.62
CA ASN A 40 -7.10 3.14 8.61
C ASN A 40 -6.95 4.06 7.38
N ASN A 41 -7.88 4.03 6.42
CA ASN A 41 -7.79 4.86 5.22
C ASN A 41 -8.56 6.17 5.38
N HIS A 42 -7.86 7.30 5.28
CA HIS A 42 -8.45 8.63 5.48
C HIS A 42 -9.55 9.01 4.47
N PHE A 43 -9.47 8.51 3.23
CA PHE A 43 -10.50 8.78 2.24
C PHE A 43 -11.79 8.03 2.56
N ILE A 44 -11.69 6.74 2.90
CA ILE A 44 -12.83 5.91 3.28
C ILE A 44 -13.45 6.41 4.60
N ASP A 45 -12.63 6.88 5.54
CA ASP A 45 -13.10 7.51 6.77
C ASP A 45 -14.02 8.71 6.49
N GLN A 46 -13.66 9.57 5.54
CA GLN A 46 -14.55 10.67 5.12
C GLN A 46 -15.89 10.14 4.54
N LEU A 47 -15.84 9.08 3.71
CA LEU A 47 -17.06 8.46 3.16
C LEU A 47 -17.94 7.85 4.23
N SER A 48 -17.36 7.32 5.31
CA SER A 48 -18.07 6.66 6.41
C SER A 48 -19.02 7.60 7.15
N ASN A 49 -18.81 8.92 7.05
CA ASN A 49 -19.66 9.94 7.65
C ASN A 49 -20.97 10.17 6.87
N THR A 50 -21.06 9.69 5.62
CA THR A 50 -22.26 9.90 4.79
C THR A 50 -23.45 9.02 5.22
N THR A 51 -24.66 9.49 4.99
CA THR A 51 -25.89 8.73 5.25
C THR A 51 -25.94 7.46 4.42
N SER A 52 -25.52 7.50 3.16
CA SER A 52 -25.49 6.36 2.26
C SER A 52 -24.59 5.24 2.80
N TYR A 53 -23.36 5.59 3.23
CA TYR A 53 -22.43 4.63 3.85
C TYR A 53 -23.03 4.03 5.12
N LYS A 54 -23.52 4.88 6.04
CA LYS A 54 -24.12 4.44 7.31
C LYS A 54 -25.32 3.51 7.09
N ASN A 55 -26.15 3.77 6.08
CA ASN A 55 -27.28 2.91 5.73
C ASN A 55 -26.82 1.53 5.23
N VAL A 56 -25.79 1.47 4.38
CA VAL A 56 -25.22 0.22 3.90
C VAL A 56 -24.54 -0.53 5.06
N SER A 57 -23.67 0.14 5.82
CA SER A 57 -22.98 -0.46 6.97
C SER A 57 -23.96 -1.02 7.98
N LYS A 58 -25.01 -0.26 8.34
CA LYS A 58 -26.08 -0.73 9.24
C LYS A 58 -26.79 -1.96 8.69
N LYS A 59 -27.01 -2.05 7.36
CA LYS A 59 -27.62 -3.24 6.74
C LYS A 59 -26.73 -4.47 6.80
N LEU A 60 -25.41 -4.26 6.74
CA LEU A 60 -24.39 -5.32 6.74
C LEU A 60 -23.85 -5.64 8.15
N GLU A 61 -24.38 -5.02 9.22
CA GLU A 61 -23.89 -5.14 10.61
C GLU A 61 -23.72 -6.61 11.05
N LEU A 62 -24.66 -7.51 10.69
CA LEU A 62 -24.54 -8.93 11.02
C LEU A 62 -23.33 -9.61 10.35
N LEU A 63 -22.84 -9.08 9.21
CA LEU A 63 -21.63 -9.59 8.54
C LEU A 63 -20.35 -9.21 9.28
N GLU A 64 -20.38 -8.21 10.17
CA GLU A 64 -19.23 -7.86 11.01
C GLU A 64 -18.83 -8.99 11.98
N HIS A 65 -19.77 -9.87 12.30
CA HIS A 65 -19.57 -11.02 13.16
C HIS A 65 -19.07 -12.28 12.42
N ILE A 66 -18.96 -12.22 11.08
CA ILE A 66 -18.33 -13.29 10.33
C ILE A 66 -16.82 -13.23 10.56
N LYS A 67 -16.27 -14.29 11.14
CA LYS A 67 -14.83 -14.52 11.24
C LYS A 67 -14.39 -15.43 10.11
N SER A 68 -14.05 -14.87 8.97
CA SER A 68 -13.54 -15.64 7.84
C SER A 68 -12.20 -15.11 7.39
N LYS A 69 -11.18 -15.97 7.37
CA LYS A 69 -9.92 -15.76 6.64
C LYS A 69 -10.04 -16.22 5.18
N LEU A 70 -11.20 -16.75 4.80
CA LEU A 70 -11.51 -17.23 3.47
C LEU A 70 -12.22 -16.13 2.68
N ARG A 71 -12.22 -16.28 1.36
CA ARG A 71 -12.89 -15.36 0.44
C ARG A 71 -14.40 -15.29 0.72
N VAL A 72 -14.92 -14.06 0.72
CA VAL A 72 -16.34 -13.76 0.87
C VAL A 72 -16.80 -12.94 -0.32
N TYR A 73 -17.88 -13.36 -0.97
CA TYR A 73 -18.59 -12.53 -1.96
C TYR A 73 -19.83 -11.92 -1.31
N ILE A 74 -19.97 -10.60 -1.42
CA ILE A 74 -21.15 -9.87 -0.96
C ILE A 74 -21.82 -9.26 -2.18
N ASN A 75 -23.02 -9.70 -2.49
CA ASN A 75 -23.83 -9.16 -3.58
C ASN A 75 -24.79 -8.12 -3.00
N LEU A 76 -24.88 -6.97 -3.66
CA LEU A 76 -25.80 -5.89 -3.31
C LEU A 76 -26.68 -5.59 -4.50
N SER A 77 -27.97 -5.39 -4.26
CA SER A 77 -28.97 -4.95 -5.25
C SER A 77 -30.03 -4.10 -4.58
N LYS A 78 -30.78 -3.35 -5.37
CA LYS A 78 -31.97 -2.64 -4.91
C LYS A 78 -33.22 -3.42 -5.35
N ASP A 79 -34.23 -3.45 -4.48
CA ASP A 79 -35.53 -3.95 -4.84
C ASP A 79 -36.43 -2.84 -5.49
N ASN A 80 -37.62 -3.21 -5.95
CA ASN A 80 -38.56 -2.28 -6.56
C ASN A 80 -39.02 -1.12 -5.63
N LYS A 81 -38.66 -1.15 -4.35
CA LYS A 81 -38.93 -0.11 -3.35
C LYS A 81 -37.66 0.65 -2.93
N ASP A 82 -36.60 0.54 -3.74
CA ASP A 82 -35.28 1.15 -3.46
C ASP A 82 -34.60 0.64 -2.16
N SER A 83 -35.09 -0.49 -1.59
CA SER A 83 -34.49 -1.09 -0.40
C SER A 83 -33.30 -1.95 -0.76
N ILE A 84 -32.20 -1.82 0.01
CA ILE A 84 -30.98 -2.59 -0.20
C ILE A 84 -31.24 -4.05 0.18
N GLN A 85 -31.08 -4.93 -0.81
CA GLN A 85 -31.02 -6.37 -0.67
C GLN A 85 -29.57 -6.81 -0.74
N TYR A 86 -29.17 -7.73 0.15
CA TYR A 86 -27.84 -8.31 0.08
C TYR A 86 -27.87 -9.82 0.25
N SER A 87 -26.87 -10.46 -0.32
CA SER A 87 -26.50 -11.84 -0.03
C SER A 87 -24.99 -11.97 0.10
N PHE A 88 -24.56 -13.01 0.78
CA PHE A 88 -23.15 -13.35 0.89
C PHE A 88 -22.92 -14.83 0.69
N VAL A 89 -21.73 -15.17 0.19
CA VAL A 89 -21.29 -16.54 -0.03
C VAL A 89 -19.83 -16.68 0.41
N THR A 90 -19.54 -17.74 1.17
CA THR A 90 -18.17 -18.07 1.60
C THR A 90 -18.03 -19.57 1.81
N LYS A 91 -16.80 -20.05 1.91
CA LYS A 91 -16.57 -21.42 2.39
C LYS A 91 -16.77 -21.49 3.89
N LEU A 92 -17.34 -22.60 4.32
CA LEU A 92 -17.56 -22.90 5.72
C LEU A 92 -16.24 -23.32 6.36
N ASN A 93 -15.92 -22.71 7.51
CA ASN A 93 -14.95 -23.23 8.47
C ASN A 93 -15.62 -23.29 9.85
N ASP A 94 -15.01 -23.98 10.81
CA ASP A 94 -15.61 -24.23 12.13
C ASP A 94 -15.89 -22.96 12.96
N SER A 95 -15.49 -21.79 12.51
CA SER A 95 -15.58 -20.52 13.23
C SER A 95 -16.25 -19.36 12.45
N VAL A 96 -16.97 -19.64 11.36
CA VAL A 96 -17.54 -18.59 10.47
C VAL A 96 -18.46 -17.62 11.20
N PHE A 97 -19.23 -18.09 12.17
CA PHE A 97 -20.05 -17.22 13.02
C PHE A 97 -19.71 -17.44 14.50
N ASN A 98 -18.98 -16.53 15.11
CA ASN A 98 -18.86 -16.49 16.57
C ASN A 98 -19.96 -15.61 17.15
N LEU A 99 -21.09 -16.23 17.49
CA LEU A 99 -22.32 -15.57 17.93
C LEU A 99 -22.53 -15.64 19.45
N ASP A 100 -21.59 -16.21 20.19
CA ASP A 100 -21.77 -16.47 21.64
C ASP A 100 -21.84 -15.20 22.50
N SER A 101 -21.43 -14.03 21.97
CA SER A 101 -21.43 -12.75 22.67
C SER A 101 -22.69 -11.88 22.42
N LEU A 102 -23.56 -12.27 21.48
CA LEU A 102 -24.70 -11.46 21.07
C LEU A 102 -26.04 -12.16 21.45
N LYS A 103 -27.05 -11.39 21.86
CA LYS A 103 -28.42 -11.86 22.05
C LYS A 103 -29.07 -12.18 20.66
N ILE A 104 -28.59 -13.24 20.04
CA ILE A 104 -29.04 -13.68 18.71
C ILE A 104 -30.00 -14.85 18.85
N LYS A 105 -31.14 -14.76 18.17
CA LYS A 105 -32.08 -15.87 18.00
C LYS A 105 -31.76 -16.64 16.74
N ARG A 106 -31.79 -17.98 16.83
CA ARG A 106 -31.69 -18.88 15.69
C ARG A 106 -32.96 -19.72 15.62
N GLU A 107 -33.60 -19.74 14.46
CA GLU A 107 -34.81 -20.47 14.20
C GLU A 107 -34.62 -21.31 12.91
N PRO A 108 -34.79 -22.64 12.94
CA PRO A 108 -34.72 -23.44 11.74
C PRO A 108 -35.91 -23.13 10.82
N ILE A 109 -35.66 -23.02 9.53
CA ILE A 109 -36.70 -22.83 8.50
C ILE A 109 -36.52 -23.90 7.42
N LYS A 110 -37.66 -24.34 6.84
CA LYS A 110 -37.64 -25.25 5.69
C LYS A 110 -37.82 -24.45 4.42
N LEU A 111 -36.85 -24.55 3.52
CA LEU A 111 -36.95 -24.08 2.13
C LEU A 111 -37.14 -25.26 1.19
N LYS A 112 -37.68 -25.04 -0.03
CA LYS A 112 -37.82 -26.12 -1.03
C LYS A 112 -36.47 -26.80 -1.29
N GLY A 113 -36.31 -28.01 -0.78
CA GLY A 113 -35.14 -28.87 -1.03
C GLY A 113 -33.93 -28.68 -0.13
N VAL A 114 -33.92 -27.69 0.80
CA VAL A 114 -32.77 -27.39 1.63
C VAL A 114 -33.20 -26.89 3.03
N THR A 115 -32.44 -27.24 4.05
CA THR A 115 -32.57 -26.66 5.39
C THR A 115 -31.87 -25.32 5.49
N ALA A 116 -32.48 -24.34 6.12
CA ALA A 116 -31.92 -23.03 6.38
C ALA A 116 -32.20 -22.60 7.82
N GLU A 117 -31.45 -21.61 8.29
CA GLU A 117 -31.64 -20.99 9.59
C GLU A 117 -31.97 -19.51 9.41
N LYS A 118 -32.91 -19.01 10.17
CA LYS A 118 -33.15 -17.59 10.36
C LYS A 118 -32.34 -17.13 11.57
N ILE A 119 -31.41 -16.22 11.34
CA ILE A 119 -30.57 -15.60 12.36
C ILE A 119 -31.06 -14.17 12.54
N SER A 120 -31.44 -13.78 13.74
CA SER A 120 -31.95 -12.43 14.01
C SER A 120 -31.38 -11.84 15.31
N ASN A 121 -31.07 -10.55 15.28
CA ASN A 121 -30.85 -9.71 16.44
C ASN A 121 -32.04 -8.72 16.57
N LYS A 122 -31.94 -7.75 17.53
CA LYS A 122 -33.02 -6.76 17.72
C LYS A 122 -33.40 -5.98 16.47
N ASN A 123 -32.50 -5.80 15.51
CA ASN A 123 -32.62 -4.85 14.41
C ASN A 123 -32.59 -5.50 13.03
N GLN A 124 -32.12 -6.75 12.91
CA GLN A 124 -31.82 -7.36 11.62
C GLN A 124 -32.12 -8.85 11.61
N THR A 125 -32.37 -9.33 10.40
CA THR A 125 -32.57 -10.75 10.12
C THR A 125 -31.76 -11.15 8.90
N VAL A 126 -31.07 -12.29 8.98
CA VAL A 126 -30.38 -12.96 7.89
C VAL A 126 -30.84 -14.41 7.84
N TYR A 127 -31.07 -14.89 6.64
CA TYR A 127 -31.39 -16.28 6.36
C TYR A 127 -30.14 -16.94 5.81
N VAL A 128 -29.72 -18.07 6.40
CA VAL A 128 -28.49 -18.76 5.99
C VAL A 128 -28.80 -20.23 5.67
N SER A 129 -28.10 -20.77 4.68
CA SER A 129 -28.16 -22.17 4.32
C SER A 129 -26.77 -22.72 4.08
N LYS A 130 -26.58 -23.99 4.42
CA LYS A 130 -25.32 -24.72 4.22
C LYS A 130 -25.52 -25.74 3.08
N ILE A 131 -24.68 -25.65 2.06
CA ILE A 131 -24.67 -26.60 0.94
C ILE A 131 -23.25 -27.16 0.81
N GLY A 132 -23.06 -28.41 1.27
CA GLY A 132 -21.72 -28.97 1.35
C GLY A 132 -20.81 -28.16 2.28
N ASP A 133 -19.70 -27.66 1.76
CA ASP A 133 -18.73 -26.78 2.44
C ASP A 133 -18.98 -25.28 2.16
N ILE A 134 -20.12 -24.92 1.56
CA ILE A 134 -20.47 -23.54 1.21
C ILE A 134 -21.55 -23.02 2.14
N LEU A 135 -21.32 -21.80 2.69
CA LEU A 135 -22.31 -21.03 3.44
C LEU A 135 -22.85 -19.92 2.57
N ILE A 136 -24.16 -19.87 2.42
CA ILE A 136 -24.88 -18.86 1.67
C ILE A 136 -25.83 -18.15 2.62
N GLY A 137 -25.87 -16.81 2.59
CA GLY A 137 -26.80 -16.03 3.37
C GLY A 137 -27.42 -14.89 2.58
N ALA A 138 -28.62 -14.47 2.98
CA ALA A 138 -29.29 -13.30 2.42
C ALA A 138 -30.19 -12.63 3.47
N ASN A 139 -30.42 -11.31 3.34
CA ASN A 139 -31.36 -10.60 4.20
C ASN A 139 -32.84 -10.84 3.83
N ASN A 140 -33.10 -11.56 2.75
CA ASN A 140 -34.43 -11.89 2.27
C ASN A 140 -34.51 -13.39 1.92
N VAL A 141 -35.56 -14.07 2.41
CA VAL A 141 -35.74 -15.50 2.23
C VAL A 141 -35.92 -15.90 0.77
N ASN A 142 -36.67 -15.08 0.00
CA ASN A 142 -36.89 -15.33 -1.43
C ASN A 142 -35.58 -15.16 -2.23
N HIS A 143 -34.75 -14.21 -1.85
CA HIS A 143 -33.42 -14.00 -2.45
C HIS A 143 -32.51 -15.21 -2.16
N LEU A 144 -32.49 -15.72 -0.92
CA LEU A 144 -31.76 -16.94 -0.58
C LEU A 144 -32.24 -18.13 -1.41
N GLN A 145 -33.55 -18.33 -1.52
CA GLN A 145 -34.15 -19.42 -2.33
C GLN A 145 -33.77 -19.30 -3.82
N HIS A 146 -33.75 -18.07 -4.35
CA HIS A 146 -33.29 -17.81 -5.73
C HIS A 146 -31.84 -18.20 -5.95
N LEU A 147 -30.94 -17.82 -5.04
CA LEU A 147 -29.51 -18.16 -5.13
C LEU A 147 -29.29 -19.68 -5.11
N ILE A 148 -29.99 -20.40 -4.22
CA ILE A 148 -29.91 -21.87 -4.10
C ILE A 148 -30.33 -22.56 -5.38
N ASN A 149 -31.41 -22.06 -6.04
CA ASN A 149 -31.99 -22.65 -7.23
C ASN A 149 -31.43 -22.11 -8.56
N SER A 150 -30.48 -21.15 -8.52
CA SER A 150 -29.90 -20.55 -9.72
C SER A 150 -29.09 -21.57 -10.52
N ASN A 151 -29.13 -21.45 -11.86
CA ASN A 151 -28.30 -22.28 -12.74
C ASN A 151 -26.92 -21.60 -12.87
N PRO A 152 -25.80 -22.21 -12.36
CA PRO A 152 -24.48 -21.65 -12.40
C PRO A 152 -23.92 -21.42 -13.81
N ASP A 153 -24.35 -22.23 -14.81
CA ASP A 153 -23.86 -22.12 -16.18
C ASP A 153 -24.33 -20.84 -16.90
N LYS A 154 -25.41 -20.23 -16.40
CA LYS A 154 -25.95 -18.96 -16.92
C LYS A 154 -25.40 -17.72 -16.24
N ASN A 155 -24.47 -17.86 -15.30
CA ASN A 155 -23.94 -16.72 -14.56
C ASN A 155 -22.79 -16.02 -15.32
N SER A 156 -23.10 -14.92 -15.99
CA SER A 156 -22.10 -14.12 -16.72
C SER A 156 -21.13 -13.39 -15.79
N ILE A 157 -21.55 -13.01 -14.57
CA ILE A 157 -20.74 -12.29 -13.61
C ILE A 157 -19.60 -13.17 -13.08
N LYS A 158 -19.83 -14.47 -12.92
CA LYS A 158 -18.81 -15.45 -12.49
C LYS A 158 -17.53 -15.36 -13.32
N LYS A 159 -17.65 -15.28 -14.65
CA LYS A 159 -16.48 -15.18 -15.54
C LYS A 159 -15.71 -13.88 -15.37
N ILE A 160 -16.42 -12.79 -15.11
CA ILE A 160 -15.84 -11.47 -14.90
C ILE A 160 -15.08 -11.44 -13.55
N ILE A 161 -15.70 -11.95 -12.48
CA ILE A 161 -15.10 -12.01 -11.15
C ILE A 161 -13.87 -12.93 -11.11
N ALA A 162 -13.80 -13.94 -11.96
CA ALA A 162 -12.62 -14.81 -12.09
C ALA A 162 -11.35 -14.06 -12.58
N THR A 163 -11.48 -12.85 -13.13
CA THR A 163 -10.35 -12.00 -13.53
C THR A 163 -9.76 -11.17 -12.39
N GLN A 164 -10.42 -11.12 -11.23
CA GLN A 164 -10.02 -10.33 -10.07
C GLN A 164 -8.77 -10.91 -9.40
N ASP A 165 -7.91 -10.03 -8.87
CA ASP A 165 -6.70 -10.42 -8.14
C ASP A 165 -7.07 -11.00 -6.76
N GLN A 166 -6.47 -12.14 -6.46
CA GLN A 166 -6.69 -12.84 -5.19
C GLN A 166 -5.92 -12.21 -4.02
N GLU A 167 -4.94 -11.35 -4.31
CA GLU A 167 -4.12 -10.68 -3.30
C GLU A 167 -4.58 -9.23 -3.02
N ALA A 168 -5.52 -8.70 -3.79
CA ALA A 168 -6.07 -7.37 -3.57
C ALA A 168 -6.69 -7.19 -2.18
N SER A 169 -6.73 -5.96 -1.68
CA SER A 169 -7.42 -5.65 -0.40
C SER A 169 -8.89 -6.06 -0.47
N PHE A 170 -9.53 -5.75 -1.57
CA PHE A 170 -10.84 -6.22 -1.99
C PHE A 170 -11.04 -5.88 -3.47
N SER A 171 -12.04 -6.52 -4.11
CA SER A 171 -12.39 -6.24 -5.49
C SER A 171 -13.88 -5.88 -5.60
N VAL A 172 -14.21 -5.06 -6.58
CA VAL A 172 -15.59 -4.60 -6.80
C VAL A 172 -15.99 -4.89 -8.26
N PHE A 173 -17.17 -5.43 -8.44
CA PHE A 173 -17.89 -5.45 -9.72
C PHE A 173 -19.06 -4.48 -9.64
N ILE A 174 -19.29 -3.67 -10.68
CA ILE A 174 -20.35 -2.67 -10.79
C ILE A 174 -21.10 -2.90 -12.11
N ASN A 175 -22.41 -3.07 -12.01
CA ASN A 175 -23.28 -3.19 -13.16
C ASN A 175 -23.73 -1.79 -13.66
N LYS A 176 -23.95 -1.65 -14.96
CA LYS A 176 -24.38 -0.40 -15.62
C LYS A 176 -25.74 0.16 -15.13
N ASP A 177 -26.66 -0.72 -14.74
CA ASP A 177 -28.07 -0.32 -14.60
C ASP A 177 -28.34 0.48 -13.31
N ASN A 178 -27.75 0.07 -12.17
CA ASN A 178 -27.92 0.72 -10.88
C ASN A 178 -26.58 0.99 -10.19
N GLY A 179 -25.49 1.04 -10.96
CA GLY A 179 -24.16 1.30 -10.48
C GLY A 179 -23.91 2.78 -10.15
N LEU A 180 -22.87 3.34 -10.73
CA LEU A 180 -22.50 4.74 -10.56
C LEU A 180 -23.28 5.67 -11.51
N ASN A 181 -23.52 6.91 -11.09
CA ASN A 181 -24.03 7.94 -11.99
C ASN A 181 -22.97 8.29 -13.03
N THR A 182 -21.77 8.66 -12.56
CA THR A 182 -20.61 8.94 -13.41
C THR A 182 -19.31 8.76 -12.64
N VAL A 183 -18.22 8.50 -13.36
CA VAL A 183 -16.83 8.58 -12.83
C VAL A 183 -16.10 9.82 -13.37
N PHE A 184 -16.76 10.62 -14.19
CA PHE A 184 -16.20 11.76 -14.88
C PHE A 184 -16.66 13.10 -14.30
N LYS A 185 -15.81 14.11 -14.38
CA LYS A 185 -16.17 15.51 -14.12
C LYS A 185 -17.20 16.01 -15.15
N ASN A 186 -17.05 15.56 -16.38
CA ASN A 186 -18.00 15.86 -17.46
C ASN A 186 -19.34 15.12 -17.24
N ASN A 187 -20.37 15.85 -16.89
CA ASN A 187 -21.70 15.30 -16.61
C ASN A 187 -22.42 14.68 -17.82
N ASN A 188 -21.95 14.94 -19.06
CA ASN A 188 -22.48 14.27 -20.26
C ASN A 188 -22.03 12.80 -20.34
N LEU A 189 -21.00 12.41 -19.54
CA LEU A 189 -20.44 11.09 -19.52
C LEU A 189 -21.06 10.28 -18.37
N SER A 190 -22.28 9.76 -18.55
CA SER A 190 -22.91 8.89 -17.56
C SER A 190 -22.31 7.48 -17.61
N PHE A 191 -22.14 6.83 -16.47
CA PHE A 191 -21.64 5.47 -16.38
C PHE A 191 -22.48 4.48 -17.20
N LYS A 192 -23.82 4.63 -17.15
CA LYS A 192 -24.77 3.81 -17.90
C LYS A 192 -24.55 3.85 -19.42
N ASN A 193 -24.19 5.01 -19.96
CA ASN A 193 -23.94 5.19 -21.40
C ASN A 193 -22.50 4.86 -21.77
N PHE A 194 -21.61 4.84 -20.80
CA PHE A 194 -20.19 4.61 -21.02
C PHE A 194 -19.84 3.14 -21.25
N THR A 195 -20.35 2.22 -20.42
CA THR A 195 -19.97 0.80 -20.46
C THR A 195 -21.10 -0.11 -19.98
N ASP A 196 -20.96 -1.43 -20.12
CA ASP A 196 -21.91 -2.41 -19.57
C ASP A 196 -21.55 -2.83 -18.13
N TYR A 197 -20.27 -2.84 -17.77
CA TYR A 197 -19.80 -3.10 -16.40
C TYR A 197 -18.40 -2.56 -16.18
N LEU A 198 -18.04 -2.40 -14.91
CA LEU A 198 -16.70 -2.12 -14.44
C LEU A 198 -16.36 -3.10 -13.33
N THR A 199 -15.21 -3.76 -13.40
CA THR A 199 -14.66 -4.52 -12.29
C THR A 199 -13.26 -4.05 -12.01
N PHE A 200 -12.90 -3.95 -10.73
CA PHE A 200 -11.56 -3.52 -10.32
C PHE A 200 -11.16 -4.11 -8.97
N ASP A 201 -9.89 -4.28 -8.84
CA ASP A 201 -9.18 -4.62 -7.62
C ASP A 201 -8.73 -3.34 -6.91
N THR A 202 -8.85 -3.32 -5.60
CA THR A 202 -8.55 -2.14 -4.78
C THR A 202 -7.38 -2.43 -3.85
N GLU A 203 -6.34 -1.62 -3.94
CA GLU A 203 -5.27 -1.57 -2.98
C GLU A 203 -5.48 -0.36 -2.05
N VAL A 204 -5.57 -0.65 -0.75
CA VAL A 204 -5.84 0.34 0.29
C VAL A 204 -4.60 0.53 1.15
N SER A 205 -4.11 1.76 1.24
CA SER A 205 -3.17 2.19 2.26
C SER A 205 -3.73 3.41 3.00
N GLN A 206 -3.09 3.87 4.06
CA GLN A 206 -3.64 4.97 4.87
C GLN A 206 -3.97 6.22 4.05
N ASN A 207 -3.10 6.61 3.13
CA ASN A 207 -3.18 7.87 2.38
C ASN A 207 -3.47 7.69 0.89
N GLN A 208 -3.74 6.45 0.44
CA GLN A 208 -3.89 6.14 -0.98
C GLN A 208 -4.91 5.03 -1.22
N LEU A 209 -5.68 5.21 -2.28
CA LEU A 209 -6.46 4.16 -2.92
C LEU A 209 -5.97 4.01 -4.35
N THR A 210 -5.65 2.79 -4.76
CA THR A 210 -5.33 2.46 -6.14
C THR A 210 -6.34 1.42 -6.62
N LEU A 211 -6.95 1.68 -7.77
CA LEU A 211 -7.94 0.82 -8.40
C LEU A 211 -7.38 0.36 -9.73
N ASN A 212 -7.35 -0.96 -9.96
CA ASN A 212 -6.89 -1.53 -11.22
C ASN A 212 -7.89 -2.58 -11.68
N GLY A 213 -8.30 -2.55 -12.94
CA GLY A 213 -9.30 -3.47 -13.40
C GLY A 213 -9.61 -3.39 -14.88
N ILE A 214 -10.80 -3.84 -15.22
CA ILE A 214 -11.27 -3.87 -16.62
C ILE A 214 -12.72 -3.42 -16.73
N THR A 215 -13.04 -2.90 -17.92
CA THR A 215 -14.41 -2.60 -18.34
C THR A 215 -14.62 -3.12 -19.77
N LYS A 216 -15.85 -3.54 -20.05
CA LYS A 216 -16.21 -4.03 -21.39
C LYS A 216 -17.65 -3.71 -21.70
N ALA A 217 -17.90 -3.40 -22.95
CA ALA A 217 -19.22 -3.30 -23.52
C ALA A 217 -19.40 -4.33 -24.63
N LYS A 218 -20.62 -4.88 -24.77
CA LYS A 218 -20.94 -5.79 -25.88
C LYS A 218 -20.88 -5.04 -27.21
N ASP A 219 -20.44 -5.71 -28.26
CA ASP A 219 -20.40 -5.11 -29.62
C ASP A 219 -21.77 -4.63 -30.13
N THR A 220 -22.83 -5.27 -29.65
CA THR A 220 -24.22 -4.91 -29.99
C THR A 220 -24.77 -3.78 -29.13
N SER A 221 -24.05 -3.35 -28.07
CA SER A 221 -24.51 -2.27 -27.21
C SER A 221 -23.90 -0.94 -27.65
N ASN A 222 -24.74 0.08 -27.81
CA ASN A 222 -24.28 1.42 -28.12
C ASN A 222 -23.68 2.10 -26.87
N LYS A 223 -22.40 1.80 -26.59
CA LYS A 223 -21.66 2.31 -25.44
C LYS A 223 -20.45 3.13 -25.85
N LEU A 224 -20.21 4.21 -25.13
CA LEU A 224 -19.18 5.18 -25.46
C LEU A 224 -17.76 4.57 -25.46
N ILE A 225 -17.48 3.60 -24.60
CA ILE A 225 -16.15 2.95 -24.58
C ILE A 225 -15.81 2.25 -25.90
N ASN A 226 -16.81 1.81 -26.68
CA ASN A 226 -16.62 1.19 -28.00
C ASN A 226 -16.18 2.19 -29.09
N VAL A 227 -16.19 3.49 -28.81
CA VAL A 227 -15.68 4.52 -29.73
C VAL A 227 -14.18 4.34 -29.98
N PHE A 228 -13.46 3.72 -29.05
CA PHE A 228 -12.02 3.43 -29.18
C PHE A 228 -11.71 2.14 -29.93
N LYS A 229 -12.71 1.41 -30.40
CA LYS A 229 -12.52 0.14 -31.10
C LYS A 229 -11.69 0.34 -32.37
N HIS A 230 -10.62 -0.48 -32.50
CA HIS A 230 -9.64 -0.41 -33.60
C HIS A 230 -8.86 0.92 -33.68
N THR A 231 -8.75 1.65 -32.58
CA THR A 231 -7.78 2.72 -32.39
C THR A 231 -6.71 2.30 -31.37
N LEU A 232 -5.55 2.95 -31.39
CA LEU A 232 -4.49 2.71 -30.42
C LEU A 232 -4.33 3.94 -29.53
N PRO A 233 -4.23 3.78 -28.20
CA PRO A 233 -3.98 4.88 -27.30
C PRO A 233 -2.59 5.51 -27.59
N GLN A 234 -2.47 6.81 -27.35
CA GLN A 234 -1.25 7.59 -27.49
C GLN A 234 -0.86 8.18 -26.12
N ASP A 235 0.33 8.79 -26.03
CA ASP A 235 0.78 9.46 -24.82
C ASP A 235 -0.12 10.64 -24.47
N ASN A 236 -0.65 10.66 -23.24
CA ASN A 236 -1.45 11.78 -22.75
C ASN A 236 -0.54 12.94 -22.32
N GLN A 237 -0.64 14.06 -23.02
CA GLN A 237 0.25 15.22 -22.84
C GLN A 237 -0.47 16.47 -22.32
N LEU A 238 -1.80 16.47 -22.18
CA LEU A 238 -2.56 17.64 -21.74
C LEU A 238 -2.11 18.21 -20.38
N ALA A 239 -1.52 17.38 -19.50
CA ALA A 239 -0.95 17.89 -18.25
C ALA A 239 0.13 18.95 -18.43
N GLN A 240 0.83 18.96 -19.60
CA GLN A 240 1.90 19.91 -19.93
C GLN A 240 1.37 21.33 -20.23
N ILE A 241 0.09 21.45 -20.60
CA ILE A 241 -0.55 22.72 -20.94
C ILE A 241 -1.65 23.11 -19.95
N SER A 242 -2.10 22.20 -19.10
CA SER A 242 -3.16 22.43 -18.14
C SER A 242 -2.65 23.20 -16.93
N PRO A 243 -3.22 24.38 -16.59
CA PRO A 243 -2.82 25.15 -15.42
C PRO A 243 -3.00 24.37 -14.11
N SER A 244 -2.08 24.54 -13.17
CA SER A 244 -2.21 23.90 -11.84
C SER A 244 -3.33 24.48 -10.98
N ASN A 245 -3.85 25.65 -11.33
CA ASN A 245 -5.02 26.30 -10.71
C ASN A 245 -6.36 25.92 -11.40
N SER A 246 -6.34 24.99 -12.38
CA SER A 246 -7.55 24.48 -13.01
C SER A 246 -8.26 23.42 -12.14
N ASP A 247 -9.52 23.09 -12.50
CA ASP A 247 -10.26 21.97 -11.92
C ASP A 247 -9.78 20.60 -12.39
N GLY A 248 -8.82 20.60 -13.32
CA GLY A 248 -8.27 19.41 -13.98
C GLY A 248 -8.58 19.37 -15.47
N PHE A 249 -8.42 18.20 -16.07
CA PHE A 249 -8.65 17.99 -17.50
C PHE A 249 -9.17 16.58 -17.80
N LEU A 250 -9.80 16.45 -18.98
CA LEU A 250 -10.09 15.19 -19.66
C LEU A 250 -9.31 15.12 -20.97
N SER A 251 -8.50 14.10 -21.13
CA SER A 251 -7.69 13.83 -22.33
C SER A 251 -8.20 12.58 -23.02
N ILE A 252 -8.33 12.65 -24.35
CA ILE A 252 -8.76 11.57 -25.24
C ILE A 252 -7.70 11.37 -26.29
N THR A 253 -7.20 10.14 -26.46
CA THR A 253 -6.14 9.84 -27.41
C THR A 253 -6.55 8.74 -28.40
N PHE A 254 -5.96 8.79 -29.57
CA PHE A 254 -6.10 7.81 -30.65
C PHE A 254 -4.97 7.98 -31.67
N ASN A 255 -4.65 6.95 -32.41
CA ASN A 255 -3.65 6.99 -33.48
C ASN A 255 -4.19 7.50 -34.83
N GLU A 256 -5.51 7.47 -35.04
CA GLU A 256 -6.15 7.85 -36.31
C GLU A 256 -7.52 8.52 -36.06
N TYR A 257 -7.61 9.83 -36.32
CA TYR A 257 -8.84 10.59 -36.08
C TYR A 257 -10.03 10.08 -36.94
N LYS A 258 -9.80 9.74 -38.22
CA LYS A 258 -10.89 9.28 -39.12
C LYS A 258 -11.59 8.04 -38.56
N LYS A 259 -10.81 7.09 -38.01
CA LYS A 259 -11.36 5.88 -37.41
C LYS A 259 -12.14 6.20 -36.13
N PHE A 260 -11.53 6.99 -35.23
CA PHE A 260 -12.19 7.48 -34.00
C PHE A 260 -13.48 8.21 -34.32
N ARG A 261 -13.46 9.15 -35.29
CA ARG A 261 -14.62 9.93 -35.71
C ARG A 261 -15.74 9.04 -36.27
N SER A 262 -15.42 8.05 -37.10
CA SER A 262 -16.39 7.08 -37.61
C SER A 262 -17.12 6.33 -36.49
N ASN A 263 -16.36 5.86 -35.49
CA ASN A 263 -16.93 5.18 -34.33
C ASN A 263 -17.81 6.13 -33.48
N LEU A 264 -17.38 7.39 -33.30
CA LEU A 264 -18.11 8.41 -32.56
C LEU A 264 -19.42 8.82 -33.27
N ASN A 265 -19.40 8.92 -34.61
CA ASN A 265 -20.61 9.15 -35.41
C ASN A 265 -21.60 7.99 -35.24
N HIS A 266 -21.12 6.75 -35.30
CA HIS A 266 -21.94 5.56 -35.03
C HIS A 266 -22.60 5.61 -33.64
N TYR A 267 -21.79 5.95 -32.61
CA TYR A 267 -22.29 6.12 -31.25
C TYR A 267 -23.39 7.18 -31.16
N ASN A 268 -23.21 8.32 -31.85
CA ASN A 268 -24.17 9.44 -31.85
C ASN A 268 -25.33 9.29 -32.81
N ASN A 269 -25.42 8.19 -33.59
CA ASN A 269 -26.39 7.94 -34.65
C ASN A 269 -26.40 9.05 -35.72
N ILE A 270 -25.22 9.52 -36.12
CA ILE A 270 -25.02 10.56 -37.12
C ILE A 270 -24.62 9.88 -38.43
N ASP A 271 -25.40 10.10 -39.51
CA ASP A 271 -25.01 9.68 -40.85
C ASP A 271 -23.77 10.44 -41.32
N THR A 272 -22.85 9.72 -41.95
CA THR A 272 -21.54 10.24 -42.40
C THR A 272 -21.68 11.09 -43.65
N LEU A 273 -22.16 12.33 -43.52
CA LEU A 273 -21.97 13.35 -44.55
C LEU A 273 -20.54 13.92 -44.45
N ALA A 274 -19.95 14.20 -45.62
CA ALA A 274 -18.59 14.70 -45.75
C ALA A 274 -18.36 15.97 -44.92
N ILE A 275 -17.70 15.83 -43.75
CA ILE A 275 -17.33 16.94 -42.88
C ILE A 275 -15.84 17.23 -43.17
N ASN A 276 -15.48 18.50 -43.34
CA ASN A 276 -14.09 18.90 -43.43
C ASN A 276 -13.35 18.54 -42.12
N THR A 277 -12.43 17.58 -42.19
CA THR A 277 -11.66 17.06 -41.03
C THR A 277 -10.24 17.64 -41.01
N ALA A 278 -9.88 18.56 -41.93
CA ALA A 278 -8.50 19.03 -42.08
C ALA A 278 -7.82 19.46 -40.75
N LEU A 279 -8.56 20.14 -39.88
CA LEU A 279 -8.06 20.54 -38.56
C LEU A 279 -7.67 19.34 -37.67
N PHE A 280 -8.30 18.18 -37.89
CA PHE A 280 -8.12 17.02 -37.04
C PHE A 280 -7.21 15.92 -37.64
N ASP A 281 -6.79 16.05 -38.89
CA ASP A 281 -6.07 14.97 -39.57
C ASP A 281 -4.73 14.60 -38.93
N ASN A 282 -4.04 15.55 -38.27
CA ASN A 282 -2.79 15.34 -37.53
C ASN A 282 -2.96 15.33 -36.02
N ILE A 283 -4.18 15.29 -35.52
CA ILE A 283 -4.45 15.29 -34.07
C ILE A 283 -4.41 13.86 -33.55
N ILE A 284 -3.65 13.65 -32.50
CA ILE A 284 -3.53 12.37 -31.75
C ILE A 284 -4.14 12.43 -30.36
N GLU A 285 -4.35 13.63 -29.82
CA GLU A 285 -4.95 13.87 -28.53
C GLU A 285 -5.84 15.11 -28.60
N PHE A 286 -7.03 15.04 -28.05
CA PHE A 286 -7.82 16.21 -27.74
C PHE A 286 -8.35 16.12 -26.32
N GLY A 287 -8.74 17.25 -25.75
CA GLY A 287 -9.36 17.24 -24.46
C GLY A 287 -9.90 18.58 -24.03
N GLU A 288 -10.42 18.59 -22.80
CA GLU A 288 -11.00 19.78 -22.19
C GLU A 288 -10.32 20.05 -20.84
N ILE A 289 -9.80 21.27 -20.68
CA ILE A 289 -9.30 21.78 -19.40
C ILE A 289 -10.48 22.45 -18.71
N TYR A 290 -10.78 22.03 -17.49
CA TYR A 290 -11.87 22.55 -16.70
C TYR A 290 -11.42 23.70 -15.79
N SER A 291 -12.24 24.74 -15.67
CA SER A 291 -12.08 25.76 -14.65
C SER A 291 -13.45 26.25 -14.15
N ASP A 292 -13.47 26.94 -13.02
CA ASP A 292 -14.71 27.40 -12.37
C ASP A 292 -15.59 28.29 -13.27
N THR A 293 -14.97 29.08 -14.14
CA THR A 293 -15.67 30.07 -14.95
C THR A 293 -15.82 29.69 -16.40
N THR A 294 -14.76 29.11 -16.99
CA THR A 294 -14.74 28.74 -18.42
C THR A 294 -13.79 27.57 -18.67
N SER A 295 -14.15 26.71 -19.61
CA SER A 295 -13.28 25.62 -20.07
C SER A 295 -12.51 26.00 -21.32
N ALA A 296 -11.43 25.25 -21.62
CA ALA A 296 -10.71 25.34 -22.87
C ALA A 296 -10.62 23.97 -23.55
N VAL A 297 -10.79 23.91 -24.86
CA VAL A 297 -10.53 22.72 -25.69
C VAL A 297 -9.10 22.77 -26.18
N VAL A 298 -8.38 21.65 -26.06
CA VAL A 298 -7.01 21.52 -26.52
C VAL A 298 -6.93 20.42 -27.56
N LEU A 299 -6.26 20.70 -28.66
CA LEU A 299 -5.84 19.72 -29.68
C LEU A 299 -4.33 19.58 -29.64
N ASN A 300 -3.81 18.38 -29.54
CA ASN A 300 -2.38 18.08 -29.62
C ASN A 300 -2.06 17.47 -30.98
N SER A 301 -1.24 18.17 -31.76
CA SER A 301 -0.90 17.79 -33.12
C SER A 301 0.52 17.19 -33.23
N ILE A 302 0.65 16.13 -34.01
CA ILE A 302 1.96 15.56 -34.38
C ILE A 302 2.66 16.37 -35.50
N ASP A 303 1.90 17.18 -36.27
CA ASP A 303 2.41 18.11 -37.28
C ASP A 303 1.68 19.44 -37.15
N ILE A 304 2.22 20.32 -36.33
CA ILE A 304 1.60 21.62 -36.04
C ILE A 304 1.58 22.52 -37.28
N ILE A 305 2.55 22.38 -38.18
CA ILE A 305 2.64 23.22 -39.38
C ILE A 305 1.48 22.89 -40.33
N SER A 306 1.30 21.62 -40.67
CA SER A 306 0.16 21.18 -41.48
C SER A 306 -1.18 21.47 -40.84
N THR A 307 -1.30 21.36 -39.51
CA THR A 307 -2.55 21.69 -38.77
C THR A 307 -2.85 23.20 -38.82
N GLN A 308 -1.83 24.05 -38.79
CA GLN A 308 -1.98 25.50 -38.93
C GLN A 308 -2.50 25.91 -40.33
N GLU A 309 -2.19 25.12 -41.37
CA GLU A 309 -2.71 25.38 -42.73
C GLU A 309 -4.24 25.27 -42.78
N ALA A 310 -4.83 24.39 -41.98
CA ALA A 310 -6.28 24.29 -41.85
C ALA A 310 -6.94 25.51 -41.18
N LEU A 311 -6.15 26.36 -40.52
CA LEU A 311 -6.60 27.60 -39.85
C LEU A 311 -6.16 28.86 -40.62
N LEU A 312 -5.70 28.76 -41.90
CA LEU A 312 -5.24 29.91 -42.64
C LEU A 312 -6.30 30.98 -42.84
N SER A 313 -7.58 30.59 -42.93
CA SER A 313 -8.73 31.52 -43.02
C SER A 313 -9.09 32.13 -41.66
N GLU A 314 -8.56 31.63 -40.55
CA GLU A 314 -8.88 32.02 -39.17
C GLU A 314 -7.77 32.91 -38.57
N LYS A 315 -7.10 33.77 -39.37
CA LYS A 315 -5.96 34.57 -38.91
C LYS A 315 -6.33 35.98 -38.49
N GLU A 316 -7.56 36.25 -38.14
CA GLU A 316 -7.94 37.51 -37.54
C GLU A 316 -7.38 37.60 -36.13
N LYS A 317 -6.27 38.38 -36.00
CA LYS A 317 -5.55 38.52 -34.74
C LYS A 317 -6.31 39.45 -33.79
N VAL A 318 -6.47 39.05 -32.57
CA VAL A 318 -7.09 39.85 -31.48
C VAL A 318 -6.00 40.63 -30.76
N GLU A 319 -4.96 39.96 -30.28
CA GLU A 319 -3.85 40.55 -29.54
C GLU A 319 -2.61 39.67 -29.52
N ASP A 320 -1.47 40.21 -29.04
CA ASP A 320 -0.30 39.46 -28.63
C ASP A 320 -0.16 39.50 -27.12
N PHE A 321 -0.16 38.31 -26.51
CA PHE A 321 0.04 38.19 -25.09
C PHE A 321 1.30 37.41 -24.79
N ARG A 322 2.28 38.02 -24.15
CA ARG A 322 3.60 37.41 -23.80
C ARG A 322 4.29 36.70 -24.97
N GLY A 323 4.20 37.28 -26.20
CA GLY A 323 4.79 36.74 -27.39
C GLY A 323 3.99 35.63 -28.08
N ILE A 324 2.80 35.31 -27.59
CA ILE A 324 1.85 34.35 -28.19
C ILE A 324 0.68 35.14 -28.78
N SER A 325 0.41 34.95 -30.08
CA SER A 325 -0.74 35.62 -30.75
C SER A 325 -2.05 34.89 -30.43
N ILE A 326 -3.08 35.62 -30.09
CA ILE A 326 -4.45 35.17 -29.90
C ILE A 326 -5.29 35.59 -31.10
N TYR A 327 -6.06 34.67 -31.66
CA TYR A 327 -6.87 34.85 -32.84
C TYR A 327 -8.34 34.63 -32.59
N ASN A 328 -9.21 35.21 -33.44
CA ASN A 328 -10.62 34.85 -33.50
C ASN A 328 -10.81 33.47 -34.19
N PHE A 329 -11.81 32.73 -33.75
CA PHE A 329 -12.21 31.48 -34.37
C PHE A 329 -13.66 31.56 -34.86
N SER A 330 -13.85 31.39 -36.18
CA SER A 330 -15.14 31.66 -36.84
C SER A 330 -16.18 30.56 -36.65
N ASN A 331 -15.77 29.36 -36.22
CA ASN A 331 -16.69 28.23 -35.99
C ASN A 331 -16.74 27.82 -34.53
N PRO A 332 -17.31 28.65 -33.64
CA PRO A 332 -17.21 28.43 -32.19
C PRO A 332 -17.91 27.17 -31.68
N SER A 333 -18.86 26.59 -32.43
CA SER A 333 -19.57 25.36 -32.06
C SER A 333 -18.92 24.06 -32.57
N LEU A 334 -17.78 24.16 -33.27
CA LEU A 334 -17.12 23.03 -33.93
C LEU A 334 -16.91 21.86 -32.97
N PHE A 335 -16.30 22.10 -31.83
CA PHE A 335 -15.89 21.04 -30.91
C PHE A 335 -17.08 20.34 -30.28
N ASN A 336 -18.09 21.10 -29.84
CA ASN A 336 -19.31 20.51 -29.29
C ASN A 336 -20.05 19.69 -30.35
N SER A 337 -20.12 20.13 -31.60
CA SER A 337 -20.78 19.37 -32.67
C SER A 337 -20.00 18.13 -33.11
N HIS A 338 -18.65 18.16 -33.07
CA HIS A 338 -17.80 17.07 -33.58
C HIS A 338 -17.35 16.08 -32.53
N LEU A 339 -17.17 16.51 -31.26
CA LEU A 339 -16.55 15.71 -30.21
C LEU A 339 -17.48 15.38 -29.04
N LYS A 340 -18.79 15.70 -29.19
CA LYS A 340 -19.80 15.29 -28.19
C LYS A 340 -19.84 13.76 -28.06
N PRO A 341 -19.92 13.21 -26.83
CA PRO A 341 -20.17 13.88 -25.53
C PRO A 341 -18.89 14.24 -24.74
N PHE A 342 -17.69 14.09 -25.29
CA PHE A 342 -16.42 14.30 -24.59
C PHE A 342 -16.15 15.77 -24.23
N ILE A 343 -16.63 16.70 -25.03
CA ILE A 343 -16.45 18.15 -24.83
C ILE A 343 -17.75 18.77 -24.34
N THR A 344 -17.65 19.62 -23.31
CA THR A 344 -18.77 20.36 -22.73
C THR A 344 -18.79 21.83 -23.15
N LEU A 345 -17.65 22.39 -23.56
CA LEU A 345 -17.56 23.77 -24.03
C LEU A 345 -18.44 23.98 -25.26
N ASN A 346 -19.48 24.81 -25.14
CA ASN A 346 -20.45 25.05 -26.20
C ASN A 346 -19.93 25.99 -27.29
N THR A 347 -19.14 26.99 -26.89
CA THR A 347 -18.63 28.03 -27.78
C THR A 347 -17.16 28.28 -27.53
N ALA A 348 -16.33 28.09 -28.54
CA ALA A 348 -14.89 28.39 -28.53
C ALA A 348 -14.65 29.45 -29.65
N SER A 349 -14.65 30.75 -29.28
CA SER A 349 -14.54 31.85 -30.25
C SER A 349 -13.14 32.41 -30.40
N LYS A 350 -12.19 31.96 -29.59
CA LYS A 350 -10.79 32.42 -29.57
C LYS A 350 -9.86 31.20 -29.59
N TYR A 351 -8.65 31.37 -30.19
CA TYR A 351 -7.61 30.36 -30.07
C TYR A 351 -6.20 30.95 -30.01
N CYS A 352 -5.29 30.17 -29.50
CA CYS A 352 -3.84 30.39 -29.60
C CYS A 352 -3.11 29.08 -29.86
N ILE A 353 -1.84 29.18 -30.23
CA ILE A 353 -0.97 28.03 -30.51
C ILE A 353 0.23 28.11 -29.56
N ILE A 354 0.45 27.01 -28.83
CA ILE A 354 1.55 26.88 -27.86
C ILE A 354 2.29 25.59 -28.17
N ASN A 355 3.44 25.66 -28.83
CA ASN A 355 4.17 24.52 -29.35
C ASN A 355 3.29 23.60 -30.24
N GLN A 356 3.09 22.33 -29.86
CA GLN A 356 2.23 21.37 -30.57
C GLN A 356 0.73 21.48 -30.19
N PHE A 357 0.38 22.36 -29.25
CA PHE A 357 -0.98 22.48 -28.78
C PHE A 357 -1.72 23.66 -29.43
N LEU A 358 -2.91 23.37 -29.95
CA LEU A 358 -3.89 24.40 -30.33
C LEU A 358 -4.91 24.49 -29.18
N VAL A 359 -5.05 25.67 -28.60
CA VAL A 359 -5.91 25.91 -27.44
C VAL A 359 -7.03 26.83 -27.84
N PHE A 360 -8.28 26.42 -27.63
CA PHE A 360 -9.50 27.12 -27.98
C PHE A 360 -10.32 27.44 -26.74
N ALA A 361 -10.81 28.67 -26.61
CA ALA A 361 -11.63 29.10 -25.47
C ALA A 361 -12.72 30.08 -25.92
N SER A 362 -13.66 30.39 -25.01
CA SER A 362 -14.70 31.38 -25.27
C SER A 362 -14.21 32.84 -25.11
N ASN A 363 -13.13 33.06 -24.37
CA ASN A 363 -12.57 34.41 -24.10
C ASN A 363 -11.04 34.38 -24.03
N THR A 364 -10.43 35.57 -24.05
CA THR A 364 -8.97 35.77 -24.00
C THR A 364 -8.39 35.44 -22.63
N GLU A 365 -9.07 35.77 -21.53
CA GLU A 365 -8.60 35.56 -20.16
C GLU A 365 -8.27 34.08 -19.88
N THR A 366 -9.07 33.15 -20.40
CA THR A 366 -8.80 31.71 -20.28
C THR A 366 -7.51 31.32 -21.00
N LEU A 367 -7.29 31.87 -22.22
CA LEU A 367 -6.05 31.59 -22.97
C LEU A 367 -4.84 32.24 -22.30
N GLU A 368 -4.96 33.46 -21.81
CA GLU A 368 -3.91 34.16 -21.06
C GLU A 368 -3.50 33.38 -19.80
N ASN A 369 -4.46 32.86 -19.02
CA ASN A 369 -4.16 32.03 -17.86
C ASN A 369 -3.36 30.75 -18.26
N ILE A 370 -3.73 30.11 -19.35
CA ILE A 370 -3.00 28.92 -19.86
C ILE A 370 -1.59 29.31 -20.30
N ILE A 371 -1.42 30.41 -21.03
CA ILE A 371 -0.12 30.93 -21.48
C ILE A 371 0.78 31.25 -20.29
N VAL A 372 0.27 31.97 -19.28
CA VAL A 372 1.01 32.31 -18.06
C VAL A 372 1.52 31.06 -17.34
N ASN A 373 0.62 30.09 -17.12
CA ASN A 373 1.00 28.88 -16.40
C ASN A 373 2.02 28.04 -17.18
N TYR A 374 1.86 27.93 -18.50
CA TYR A 374 2.82 27.25 -19.36
C TYR A 374 4.20 27.90 -19.30
N GLN A 375 4.30 29.22 -19.48
CA GLN A 375 5.58 29.93 -19.47
C GLN A 375 6.26 29.97 -18.10
N ASN A 376 5.50 30.03 -17.03
CA ASN A 376 6.00 30.04 -15.66
C ASN A 376 6.32 28.64 -15.11
N GLN A 377 6.14 27.55 -15.89
CA GLN A 377 6.30 26.16 -15.43
C GLN A 377 5.44 25.86 -14.19
N THR A 378 4.17 26.32 -14.27
CA THR A 378 3.16 26.12 -13.23
C THR A 378 1.98 25.29 -13.72
N THR A 379 2.22 24.43 -14.71
CA THR A 379 1.22 23.47 -15.20
C THR A 379 1.05 22.30 -14.23
N ILE A 380 0.03 21.47 -14.45
CA ILE A 380 -0.19 20.25 -13.66
C ILE A 380 1.04 19.32 -13.76
N SER A 381 1.67 19.19 -14.93
CA SER A 381 2.85 18.33 -15.13
C SER A 381 4.08 18.75 -14.31
N ASP A 382 4.17 20.03 -13.96
CA ASP A 382 5.30 20.56 -13.18
C ASP A 382 5.19 20.22 -11.70
N ARG A 383 4.01 19.87 -11.21
CA ARG A 383 3.70 19.70 -9.79
C ARG A 383 4.06 18.32 -9.28
N ASP A 384 4.72 18.25 -8.13
CA ASP A 384 5.16 17.00 -7.51
C ASP A 384 4.01 16.07 -7.16
N TYR A 385 2.86 16.62 -6.75
CA TYR A 385 1.69 15.80 -6.48
C TYR A 385 1.21 15.05 -7.73
N TYR A 386 1.31 15.63 -8.94
CA TYR A 386 1.00 14.95 -10.19
C TYR A 386 2.08 13.95 -10.58
N LYS A 387 3.37 14.33 -10.50
CA LYS A 387 4.50 13.42 -10.76
C LYS A 387 4.41 12.16 -9.89
N ASN A 388 3.99 12.31 -8.65
CA ASN A 388 3.83 11.18 -7.72
C ASN A 388 2.68 10.23 -8.07
N ILE A 389 1.54 10.73 -8.59
CA ILE A 389 0.46 9.85 -9.03
C ILE A 389 0.75 9.25 -10.41
N LYS A 390 1.45 9.97 -11.29
CA LYS A 390 1.80 9.50 -12.65
C LYS A 390 2.62 8.21 -12.63
N LYS A 391 3.43 7.97 -11.61
CA LYS A 391 4.19 6.71 -11.43
C LYS A 391 3.30 5.46 -11.36
N ASN A 392 2.02 5.62 -11.01
CA ASN A 392 1.04 4.55 -10.90
C ASN A 392 0.11 4.46 -12.14
N LEU A 393 0.33 5.29 -13.15
CA LEU A 393 -0.48 5.35 -14.35
C LEU A 393 0.33 4.93 -15.57
N SER A 394 -0.34 4.42 -16.60
CA SER A 394 0.26 4.23 -17.91
C SER A 394 0.54 5.59 -18.57
N ASN A 395 1.58 5.69 -19.36
CA ASN A 395 1.82 6.89 -20.18
C ASN A 395 0.79 7.06 -21.29
N GLN A 396 0.31 5.94 -21.82
CA GLN A 396 -0.67 5.88 -22.92
C GLN A 396 -2.02 5.43 -22.36
N ALA A 397 -3.05 6.24 -22.59
CA ALA A 397 -4.41 5.88 -22.26
C ALA A 397 -5.39 6.50 -23.27
N SER A 398 -6.42 5.74 -23.67
CA SER A 398 -7.50 6.23 -24.55
C SER A 398 -8.26 7.37 -23.90
N ILE A 399 -8.44 7.29 -22.57
CA ILE A 399 -9.03 8.35 -21.74
C ILE A 399 -8.14 8.52 -20.51
N LEU A 400 -7.76 9.74 -20.21
CA LEU A 400 -7.16 10.13 -18.94
C LEU A 400 -7.92 11.33 -18.38
N GLN A 401 -8.45 11.19 -17.17
CA GLN A 401 -8.98 12.31 -16.40
C GLN A 401 -8.09 12.58 -15.20
N VAL A 402 -7.75 13.84 -15.01
CA VAL A 402 -7.05 14.36 -13.83
C VAL A 402 -7.89 15.48 -13.22
N ILE A 403 -8.16 15.41 -11.92
CA ILE A 403 -9.08 16.35 -11.25
C ILE A 403 -8.53 16.83 -9.91
N ASN A 404 -8.96 18.02 -9.51
CA ASN A 404 -8.68 18.63 -8.24
C ASN A 404 -9.61 18.10 -7.10
N PRO A 405 -9.39 18.47 -5.81
CA PRO A 405 -10.21 18.04 -4.69
C PRO A 405 -11.70 18.41 -4.81
N THR A 406 -11.99 19.58 -5.34
CA THR A 406 -13.37 20.09 -5.52
C THR A 406 -14.13 19.22 -6.51
N SER A 407 -13.54 18.91 -7.66
CA SER A 407 -14.13 18.03 -8.68
C SER A 407 -14.31 16.60 -8.17
N LEU A 408 -13.33 16.09 -7.41
CA LEU A 408 -13.45 14.78 -6.75
C LEU A 408 -14.66 14.74 -5.80
N SER A 409 -14.81 15.79 -4.96
CA SER A 409 -15.93 15.92 -4.05
C SER A 409 -17.28 15.96 -4.80
N GLN A 410 -17.36 16.68 -5.92
CA GLN A 410 -18.59 16.78 -6.74
C GLN A 410 -19.00 15.42 -7.31
N ILE A 411 -18.04 14.64 -7.88
CA ILE A 411 -18.30 13.30 -8.41
C ILE A 411 -18.82 12.38 -7.30
N ILE A 412 -18.21 12.41 -6.12
CA ILE A 412 -18.64 11.57 -4.99
C ILE A 412 -20.01 11.99 -4.47
N LYS A 413 -20.26 13.30 -4.31
CA LYS A 413 -21.56 13.82 -3.90
C LYS A 413 -22.68 13.39 -4.85
N SER A 414 -22.43 13.44 -6.15
CA SER A 414 -23.38 12.98 -7.18
C SER A 414 -23.71 11.49 -7.06
N ASN A 415 -22.66 10.63 -6.85
CA ASN A 415 -22.87 9.17 -6.74
C ASN A 415 -23.54 8.75 -5.43
N LEU A 416 -23.21 9.42 -4.32
CA LEU A 416 -23.79 9.11 -3.00
C LEU A 416 -25.09 9.85 -2.70
N ASN A 417 -25.50 10.74 -3.59
CA ASN A 417 -26.65 11.63 -3.40
C ASN A 417 -26.60 12.31 -2.01
N THR A 418 -25.49 12.98 -1.72
CA THR A 418 -25.21 13.57 -0.41
C THR A 418 -24.77 15.03 -0.52
N THR A 419 -25.12 15.81 0.49
CA THR A 419 -24.63 17.20 0.68
C THR A 419 -23.47 17.27 1.67
N PHE A 420 -22.93 16.12 2.12
CA PHE A 420 -21.82 16.08 3.07
C PHE A 420 -20.62 16.84 2.55
N ASP A 421 -20.00 17.64 3.43
CA ASP A 421 -18.84 18.42 3.08
C ASP A 421 -17.55 17.63 3.33
N PHE A 422 -16.97 17.10 2.25
CA PHE A 422 -15.74 16.30 2.31
C PHE A 422 -14.52 17.20 2.44
N LYS A 423 -13.62 16.85 3.35
CA LYS A 423 -12.33 17.53 3.56
C LYS A 423 -11.24 16.86 2.71
N PHE A 424 -11.24 17.16 1.41
CA PHE A 424 -10.31 16.55 0.46
C PHE A 424 -9.13 17.48 0.08
N ASP A 425 -8.89 18.57 0.79
CA ASP A 425 -7.85 19.57 0.47
C ASP A 425 -6.45 18.98 0.32
N ASN A 426 -6.17 17.91 1.02
CA ASN A 426 -4.91 17.19 0.94
C ASN A 426 -4.79 16.24 -0.27
N TYR A 427 -5.89 15.97 -0.98
CA TYR A 427 -5.89 15.17 -2.22
C TYR A 427 -5.72 16.07 -3.43
N LYS A 428 -4.55 16.75 -3.51
CA LYS A 428 -4.28 17.81 -4.48
C LYS A 428 -4.64 17.45 -5.92
N THR A 429 -4.51 16.18 -6.27
CA THR A 429 -4.97 15.66 -7.55
C THR A 429 -5.32 14.17 -7.46
N SER A 430 -6.34 13.78 -8.21
CA SER A 430 -6.75 12.39 -8.41
C SER A 430 -6.86 12.11 -9.89
N ALA A 431 -6.61 10.87 -10.30
CA ALA A 431 -6.65 10.51 -11.71
C ALA A 431 -7.36 9.19 -11.93
N LEU A 432 -7.99 9.07 -13.11
CA LEU A 432 -8.47 7.80 -13.64
C LEU A 432 -8.12 7.71 -15.13
N GLN A 433 -7.90 6.49 -15.60
CA GLN A 433 -7.65 6.22 -17.02
C GLN A 433 -8.35 4.96 -17.50
N PHE A 434 -8.70 4.97 -18.79
CA PHE A 434 -9.14 3.80 -19.54
C PHE A 434 -8.20 3.60 -20.73
N ILE A 435 -7.67 2.39 -20.85
CA ILE A 435 -6.75 1.99 -21.91
C ILE A 435 -7.45 0.93 -22.73
N TYR A 436 -8.00 1.30 -23.88
CA TYR A 436 -8.74 0.37 -24.73
C TYR A 436 -7.77 -0.61 -25.40
N ASP A 437 -8.09 -1.89 -25.29
CA ASP A 437 -7.34 -2.98 -25.91
C ASP A 437 -8.35 -3.93 -26.58
N THR A 438 -8.13 -4.26 -27.83
CA THR A 438 -8.87 -5.19 -28.69
C THR A 438 -10.42 -5.15 -28.54
N ASP A 439 -11.00 -5.59 -27.41
CA ASP A 439 -12.43 -5.67 -27.15
C ASP A 439 -12.86 -5.33 -25.71
N PHE A 440 -11.95 -4.79 -24.91
CA PHE A 440 -12.18 -4.30 -23.55
C PHE A 440 -11.25 -3.10 -23.26
N ALA A 441 -11.41 -2.48 -22.12
CA ALA A 441 -10.47 -1.47 -21.68
C ALA A 441 -9.95 -1.79 -20.26
N HIS A 442 -8.65 -1.61 -20.03
CA HIS A 442 -8.09 -1.54 -18.71
C HIS A 442 -8.55 -0.27 -18.01
N PHE A 443 -8.83 -0.38 -16.73
CA PHE A 443 -9.19 0.72 -15.86
C PHE A 443 -8.16 0.88 -14.77
N ASN A 444 -7.62 2.08 -14.59
CA ASN A 444 -6.77 2.43 -13.47
C ASN A 444 -7.26 3.74 -12.85
N ALA A 445 -7.29 3.82 -11.53
CA ALA A 445 -7.57 5.06 -10.84
C ALA A 445 -6.70 5.18 -9.57
N ILE A 446 -6.35 6.40 -9.23
CA ILE A 446 -5.56 6.71 -8.05
C ILE A 446 -6.14 7.94 -7.34
N ILE A 447 -6.37 7.77 -6.04
CA ILE A 447 -6.72 8.83 -5.11
C ILE A 447 -5.64 8.82 -4.03
N LYS A 448 -4.79 9.86 -4.01
CA LYS A 448 -3.63 9.92 -3.13
C LYS A 448 -3.58 11.23 -2.40
N GLN A 449 -3.40 11.17 -1.09
CA GLN A 449 -3.17 12.34 -0.26
C GLN A 449 -1.78 12.90 -0.52
N SER A 450 -1.71 14.18 -0.86
CA SER A 450 -0.46 14.91 -1.00
C SER A 450 -0.22 15.69 0.27
N LYS A 451 0.92 15.52 0.91
CA LYS A 451 1.30 16.41 2.00
C LYS A 451 1.86 17.73 1.42
N PRO A 452 1.68 18.86 2.10
CA PRO A 452 2.33 20.09 1.69
C PRO A 452 3.85 19.82 1.62
N SER A 453 4.49 20.07 0.49
CA SER A 453 5.94 20.12 0.37
C SER A 453 6.42 21.29 1.23
N THR A 454 6.97 20.95 2.39
CA THR A 454 7.81 21.88 3.12
C THR A 454 9.23 21.64 2.61
N SER A 455 9.88 22.55 1.96
CA SER A 455 11.23 22.54 1.40
C SER A 455 11.82 21.17 0.97
N ASP A 456 12.68 21.12 0.00
CA ASP A 456 13.31 19.91 -0.57
C ASP A 456 14.11 19.04 0.44
N ASN A 457 14.25 19.49 1.69
CA ASN A 457 14.97 18.80 2.77
C ASN A 457 14.10 18.45 3.99
N ALA A 458 12.78 18.40 3.86
CA ALA A 458 11.89 18.16 5.00
C ALA A 458 11.76 16.68 5.35
N VAL A 459 11.70 16.36 6.65
CA VAL A 459 11.25 15.05 7.13
C VAL A 459 9.73 15.01 7.06
N THR A 460 9.19 14.09 6.28
CA THR A 460 7.74 13.99 6.04
C THR A 460 7.19 12.68 6.62
N GLU A 461 6.17 12.77 7.47
CA GLU A 461 5.43 11.57 7.89
C GLU A 461 4.70 10.97 6.69
N MET A 462 5.00 9.73 6.32
CA MET A 462 4.34 9.02 5.23
C MET A 462 2.96 8.51 5.64
N PHE A 463 2.90 7.83 6.79
CA PHE A 463 1.66 7.30 7.36
C PHE A 463 1.79 7.01 8.85
N ASN A 464 0.64 6.97 9.52
CA ASN A 464 0.45 6.59 10.92
C ASN A 464 -0.59 5.45 10.98
N ILE A 465 -0.17 4.23 11.28
CA ILE A 465 -1.02 3.03 11.32
C ILE A 465 -1.36 2.69 12.75
N LYS A 466 -2.66 2.64 13.04
CA LYS A 466 -3.18 2.14 14.33
C LYS A 466 -3.34 0.62 14.27
N LEU A 467 -2.82 -0.05 15.29
CA LEU A 467 -2.99 -1.47 15.54
C LEU A 467 -4.21 -1.72 16.41
N ASP A 468 -4.60 -2.98 16.56
CA ASP A 468 -5.77 -3.34 17.39
C ASP A 468 -5.53 -3.10 18.89
N ASN A 469 -4.27 -3.21 19.34
CA ASN A 469 -3.83 -3.02 20.72
C ASN A 469 -2.52 -2.22 20.77
N ASP A 470 -2.10 -1.84 21.98
CA ASP A 470 -0.86 -1.11 22.20
C ASP A 470 0.37 -1.84 21.66
N VAL A 471 1.30 -1.08 21.11
CA VAL A 471 2.51 -1.61 20.46
C VAL A 471 3.49 -2.12 21.50
N LEU A 472 3.79 -3.43 21.47
CA LEU A 472 4.75 -4.06 22.37
C LEU A 472 6.20 -3.87 21.89
N THR A 473 6.54 -4.38 20.69
CA THR A 473 7.91 -4.36 20.18
C THR A 473 8.19 -3.07 19.41
N ASN A 474 9.48 -2.70 19.27
CA ASN A 474 9.84 -1.65 18.33
C ASN A 474 9.58 -2.15 16.89
N PRO A 475 8.99 -1.32 16.02
CA PRO A 475 8.79 -1.69 14.63
C PRO A 475 10.14 -1.88 13.94
N GLN A 476 10.22 -2.83 13.00
CA GLN A 476 11.42 -3.22 12.30
C GLN A 476 11.14 -3.37 10.81
N PHE A 477 12.04 -2.88 9.94
CA PHE A 477 11.99 -3.13 8.51
C PHE A 477 12.47 -4.54 8.16
N VAL A 478 11.76 -5.21 7.26
CA VAL A 478 12.09 -6.53 6.72
C VAL A 478 12.01 -6.50 5.21
N LYS A 479 12.93 -7.18 4.54
CA LYS A 479 13.00 -7.23 3.08
C LYS A 479 11.85 -8.05 2.51
N ASN A 480 11.07 -7.45 1.62
CA ASN A 480 10.11 -8.16 0.79
C ASN A 480 10.85 -8.77 -0.43
N HIS A 481 10.92 -10.09 -0.50
CA HIS A 481 11.66 -10.78 -1.56
C HIS A 481 10.98 -10.70 -2.94
N ARG A 482 9.68 -10.38 -3.00
CA ARG A 482 8.90 -10.22 -4.23
C ARG A 482 9.15 -8.83 -4.86
N THR A 483 8.89 -7.76 -4.12
CA THR A 483 9.04 -6.38 -4.59
C THR A 483 10.47 -5.87 -4.52
N LYS A 484 11.34 -6.53 -3.73
CA LYS A 484 12.69 -6.10 -3.36
C LYS A 484 12.72 -4.83 -2.50
N GLN A 485 11.57 -4.35 -2.07
CA GLN A 485 11.35 -3.25 -1.13
C GLN A 485 11.36 -3.78 0.31
N LYS A 486 11.00 -2.94 1.29
CA LYS A 486 10.92 -3.33 2.70
C LYS A 486 9.47 -3.26 3.18
N ASP A 487 9.07 -4.23 3.99
CA ASP A 487 7.85 -4.20 4.77
C ASP A 487 8.18 -3.93 6.24
N ILE A 488 7.19 -3.77 7.09
CA ILE A 488 7.34 -3.49 8.52
C ILE A 488 6.77 -4.65 9.32
N VAL A 489 7.51 -5.11 10.33
CA VAL A 489 7.02 -6.07 11.32
C VAL A 489 6.94 -5.42 12.69
N VAL A 490 5.87 -5.71 13.42
CA VAL A 490 5.63 -5.20 14.78
C VAL A 490 4.68 -6.12 15.53
N GLN A 491 4.86 -6.23 16.86
CA GLN A 491 3.98 -7.01 17.72
C GLN A 491 3.26 -6.11 18.72
N ASP A 492 1.97 -6.38 18.98
CA ASP A 492 1.16 -5.74 19.98
C ASP A 492 1.21 -6.46 21.36
N ILE A 493 0.66 -5.82 22.41
CA ILE A 493 0.64 -6.36 23.76
C ILE A 493 -0.22 -7.65 23.90
N SER A 494 -1.12 -7.92 22.95
CA SER A 494 -1.88 -9.17 22.90
C SER A 494 -1.10 -10.30 22.20
N ASN A 495 0.18 -10.07 21.90
CA ASN A 495 1.07 -10.95 21.16
C ASN A 495 0.66 -11.21 19.69
N THR A 496 -0.08 -10.32 19.08
CA THR A 496 -0.35 -10.36 17.65
C THR A 496 0.82 -9.76 16.89
N LEU A 497 1.41 -10.51 15.98
CA LEU A 497 2.44 -10.03 15.04
C LEU A 497 1.76 -9.53 13.77
N TYR A 498 2.14 -8.33 13.33
CA TYR A 498 1.67 -7.71 12.10
C TYR A 498 2.80 -7.66 11.06
N LEU A 499 2.47 -7.91 9.80
CA LEU A 499 3.26 -7.51 8.65
C LEU A 499 2.53 -6.40 7.92
N ILE A 500 3.21 -5.28 7.69
CA ILE A 500 2.65 -4.07 7.08
C ILE A 500 3.54 -3.69 5.89
N SER A 501 2.94 -3.37 4.75
CA SER A 501 3.69 -2.95 3.56
C SER A 501 4.34 -1.58 3.74
N ASN A 502 5.30 -1.23 2.89
CA ASN A 502 5.90 0.11 2.83
C ASN A 502 4.93 1.24 2.43
N SER A 503 3.70 0.90 2.06
CA SER A 503 2.60 1.85 1.80
C SER A 503 1.60 1.95 2.95
N GLY A 504 1.85 1.27 4.09
CA GLY A 504 0.99 1.30 5.27
C GLY A 504 -0.20 0.31 5.23
N LYS A 505 -0.22 -0.64 4.30
CA LYS A 505 -1.25 -1.69 4.26
C LYS A 505 -0.88 -2.83 5.21
N ILE A 506 -1.80 -3.27 6.08
CA ILE A 506 -1.64 -4.48 6.87
C ILE A 506 -1.80 -5.69 5.94
N LEU A 507 -0.71 -6.44 5.72
CA LEU A 507 -0.69 -7.61 4.85
C LEU A 507 -1.27 -8.84 5.53
N TRP A 508 -0.88 -9.07 6.80
CA TRP A 508 -1.43 -10.13 7.62
C TRP A 508 -1.18 -9.88 9.13
N LYS A 509 -1.94 -10.61 9.95
CA LYS A 509 -1.83 -10.68 11.39
C LYS A 509 -1.68 -12.14 11.82
N LYS A 510 -0.81 -12.39 12.82
CA LYS A 510 -0.63 -13.73 13.38
C LYS A 510 -0.57 -13.69 14.91
N GLN A 511 -1.45 -14.42 15.55
CA GLN A 511 -1.42 -14.62 16.97
C GLN A 511 -0.23 -15.52 17.37
N LEU A 512 0.66 -15.01 18.20
CA LEU A 512 1.80 -15.75 18.73
C LEU A 512 1.52 -16.25 20.15
N LYS A 513 2.31 -17.23 20.56
CA LYS A 513 2.35 -17.74 21.94
C LYS A 513 3.48 -17.04 22.70
N GLY A 514 3.27 -15.78 23.08
CA GLY A 514 4.19 -14.95 23.87
C GLY A 514 4.84 -13.81 23.10
N ALA A 515 5.52 -12.94 23.84
CA ALA A 515 6.25 -11.79 23.31
C ALA A 515 7.51 -12.23 22.54
N ILE A 516 7.82 -11.53 21.46
CA ILE A 516 9.04 -11.74 20.69
C ILE A 516 10.24 -11.23 21.49
N LEU A 517 11.27 -12.04 21.60
CA LEU A 517 12.54 -11.68 22.21
C LEU A 517 13.45 -11.00 21.18
N GLY A 518 13.69 -9.72 21.34
CA GLY A 518 14.58 -8.91 20.52
C GLY A 518 14.09 -8.72 19.08
N SER A 519 14.99 -8.79 18.10
CA SER A 519 14.70 -8.52 16.69
C SER A 519 14.34 -9.79 15.91
N ILE A 520 13.61 -9.59 14.81
CA ILE A 520 13.24 -10.64 13.86
C ILE A 520 14.33 -10.77 12.81
N ASN A 521 14.85 -11.98 12.62
CA ASN A 521 15.83 -12.30 11.58
C ASN A 521 15.12 -12.74 10.28
N GLN A 522 15.79 -12.55 9.14
CA GLN A 522 15.32 -13.07 7.87
C GLN A 522 16.25 -14.18 7.37
N ILE A 523 15.70 -15.31 6.97
CA ILE A 523 16.43 -16.46 6.43
C ILE A 523 15.85 -16.90 5.10
N ASP A 524 16.68 -17.43 4.21
CA ASP A 524 16.24 -18.16 3.00
C ASP A 524 16.44 -19.67 3.25
N MET A 525 15.56 -20.25 4.04
CA MET A 525 15.64 -21.64 4.48
C MET A 525 15.67 -22.63 3.31
N PHE A 526 14.99 -22.30 2.22
CA PHE A 526 14.86 -23.15 1.03
C PHE A 526 15.89 -22.85 -0.06
N LYS A 527 16.74 -21.86 0.11
CA LYS A 527 17.78 -21.43 -0.86
C LYS A 527 17.22 -21.06 -2.22
N ASN A 528 16.02 -20.54 -2.26
CA ASN A 528 15.29 -20.20 -3.47
C ASN A 528 15.01 -18.68 -3.62
N GLY A 529 15.59 -17.86 -2.75
CA GLY A 529 15.42 -16.42 -2.73
C GLY A 529 14.17 -15.94 -1.97
N ARG A 530 13.30 -16.84 -1.52
CA ARG A 530 12.13 -16.50 -0.70
C ARG A 530 12.55 -16.43 0.77
N LEU A 531 12.31 -15.27 1.38
CA LEU A 531 12.72 -15.00 2.76
C LEU A 531 11.61 -15.40 3.75
N GLN A 532 12.03 -15.96 4.88
CA GLN A 532 11.21 -16.28 6.03
C GLN A 532 11.62 -15.42 7.22
N LEU A 533 10.69 -15.13 8.12
CA LEU A 533 10.90 -14.45 9.39
C LEU A 533 11.24 -15.47 10.48
N ALA A 534 12.39 -15.34 11.13
CA ALA A 534 12.87 -16.23 12.18
C ALA A 534 13.07 -15.47 13.50
N PHE A 535 12.44 -15.91 14.57
CA PHE A 535 12.50 -15.26 15.89
C PHE A 535 12.13 -16.23 17.02
N ALA A 536 12.40 -15.84 18.24
CA ALA A 536 12.02 -16.59 19.43
C ALA A 536 11.01 -15.85 20.30
N THR A 537 10.19 -16.60 21.02
CA THR A 537 9.44 -16.19 22.21
C THR A 537 9.95 -17.00 23.40
N ALA A 538 9.48 -16.78 24.61
CA ALA A 538 9.97 -17.44 25.81
C ALA A 538 10.06 -18.99 25.70
N ASN A 539 9.17 -19.64 24.95
CA ASN A 539 9.16 -21.11 24.85
C ASN A 539 9.09 -21.64 23.41
N ARG A 540 9.28 -20.77 22.40
CA ARG A 540 9.14 -21.18 21.00
C ARG A 540 10.13 -20.49 20.10
N VAL A 541 10.58 -21.19 19.06
CA VAL A 541 11.25 -20.59 17.90
C VAL A 541 10.32 -20.71 16.72
N TYR A 542 9.99 -19.60 16.09
CA TYR A 542 9.15 -19.49 14.92
C TYR A 542 10.00 -19.29 13.66
N VAL A 543 9.53 -19.87 12.57
CA VAL A 543 9.93 -19.51 11.20
C VAL A 543 8.65 -19.35 10.40
N LEU A 544 8.35 -18.12 9.95
CA LEU A 544 7.14 -17.81 9.20
C LEU A 544 7.49 -17.51 7.75
N ASP A 545 6.64 -17.92 6.83
CA ASP A 545 6.74 -17.56 5.43
C ASP A 545 6.22 -16.11 5.19
N HIS A 546 6.24 -15.67 3.95
CA HIS A 546 5.78 -14.34 3.56
C HIS A 546 4.28 -14.08 3.86
N ASN A 547 3.47 -15.14 3.94
CA ASN A 547 2.04 -15.05 4.22
C ASN A 547 1.72 -15.18 5.72
N GLY A 548 2.75 -15.26 6.58
CA GLY A 548 2.60 -15.42 8.02
C GLY A 548 2.33 -16.87 8.45
N GLU A 549 2.46 -17.85 7.55
CA GLU A 549 2.23 -19.25 7.88
C GLU A 549 3.49 -19.91 8.43
N ASP A 550 3.29 -20.89 9.35
CA ASP A 550 4.38 -21.62 9.99
C ASP A 550 5.10 -22.54 8.98
N VAL A 551 6.41 -22.41 8.88
CA VAL A 551 7.24 -23.24 8.02
C VAL A 551 7.71 -24.46 8.81
N LYS A 552 7.26 -25.66 8.44
CA LYS A 552 7.67 -26.90 9.12
C LYS A 552 9.20 -27.09 9.12
N PRO A 553 9.82 -27.51 10.23
CA PRO A 553 9.20 -28.08 11.46
C PRO A 553 8.85 -27.02 12.55
N PHE A 554 8.84 -25.75 12.21
CA PHE A 554 8.52 -24.67 13.15
C PHE A 554 7.00 -24.47 13.29
N PRO A 555 6.54 -23.95 14.47
CA PRO A 555 7.36 -23.54 15.62
C PRO A 555 7.91 -24.73 16.41
N MET A 556 9.20 -24.65 16.77
CA MET A 556 9.80 -25.57 17.72
C MET A 556 9.44 -25.14 19.14
N THR A 557 9.03 -26.07 19.99
CA THR A 557 8.65 -25.82 21.38
C THR A 557 9.74 -26.30 22.33
N PHE A 558 10.02 -25.53 23.39
CA PHE A 558 10.99 -25.81 24.41
C PHE A 558 10.33 -25.85 25.78
N ASN A 559 10.74 -26.79 26.63
CA ASN A 559 10.24 -26.89 28.01
C ASN A 559 10.89 -25.81 28.89
N ASP A 560 12.21 -25.61 28.73
CA ASP A 560 12.93 -24.54 29.42
C ASP A 560 12.78 -23.21 28.71
N GLU A 561 12.77 -22.13 29.47
CA GLU A 561 12.60 -20.79 28.94
C GLU A 561 13.78 -20.36 28.06
N ILE A 562 13.50 -19.77 26.92
CA ILE A 562 14.48 -19.08 26.06
C ILE A 562 14.69 -17.69 26.67
N THR A 563 15.89 -17.42 27.12
CA THR A 563 16.21 -16.21 27.90
C THR A 563 16.81 -15.08 27.09
N GLN A 564 17.24 -15.35 25.84
CA GLN A 564 17.86 -14.38 24.94
C GLN A 564 17.23 -14.43 23.56
N PRO A 565 17.29 -13.34 22.77
CA PRO A 565 16.88 -13.33 21.36
C PRO A 565 17.50 -14.44 20.54
N LEU A 566 16.76 -14.92 19.53
CA LEU A 566 17.28 -15.88 18.57
C LEU A 566 18.46 -15.28 17.79
N SER A 567 19.62 -15.94 17.83
CA SER A 567 20.74 -15.58 16.95
C SER A 567 20.80 -16.51 15.74
N VAL A 568 20.99 -15.92 14.56
CA VAL A 568 21.02 -16.64 13.29
C VAL A 568 22.31 -16.33 12.57
N PHE A 569 23.11 -17.38 12.26
CA PHE A 569 24.40 -17.20 11.58
C PHE A 569 24.46 -18.00 10.29
N ASP A 570 24.95 -17.35 9.23
CA ASP A 570 25.35 -17.96 7.97
C ASP A 570 26.84 -17.70 7.74
N TYR A 571 27.67 -18.56 8.26
CA TYR A 571 29.13 -18.37 8.29
C TYR A 571 29.78 -18.17 6.92
N ASP A 572 29.24 -18.82 5.91
CA ASP A 572 29.87 -18.90 4.58
C ASP A 572 29.01 -18.23 3.49
N ASN A 573 27.97 -17.47 3.87
CA ASN A 573 27.00 -16.83 2.97
C ASN A 573 26.39 -17.81 1.94
N ASN A 574 26.19 -19.06 2.35
CA ASN A 574 25.68 -20.15 1.52
C ASN A 574 24.30 -20.65 1.94
N LYS A 575 23.64 -19.88 2.84
CA LYS A 575 22.30 -20.14 3.38
C LYS A 575 22.23 -21.45 4.20
N ASN A 576 23.35 -21.82 4.83
CA ASN A 576 23.44 -22.91 5.81
C ASN A 576 23.35 -22.33 7.22
N TYR A 577 22.15 -21.87 7.56
CA TYR A 577 21.90 -21.18 8.83
C TYR A 577 22.15 -22.04 10.06
N ARG A 578 22.64 -21.40 11.12
CA ARG A 578 22.76 -21.94 12.47
C ARG A 578 21.88 -21.08 13.38
N LEU A 579 20.93 -21.71 14.03
CA LEU A 579 20.00 -21.09 14.96
C LEU A 579 20.53 -21.34 16.37
N PHE A 580 20.94 -20.29 17.05
CA PHE A 580 21.46 -20.33 18.42
C PHE A 580 20.35 -19.91 19.38
N ILE A 581 20.02 -20.77 20.31
CA ILE A 581 18.99 -20.62 21.32
C ILE A 581 19.67 -20.64 22.68
N THR A 582 19.41 -19.61 23.48
CA THR A 582 19.98 -19.47 24.82
C THR A 582 18.92 -19.73 25.88
N GLN A 583 19.18 -20.66 26.76
CA GLN A 583 18.33 -21.00 27.91
C GLN A 583 19.17 -20.89 29.19
N ASP A 584 19.05 -19.77 29.88
CA ASP A 584 19.85 -19.41 31.04
C ASP A 584 21.37 -19.49 30.70
N LYS A 585 22.07 -20.49 31.17
CA LYS A 585 23.49 -20.74 30.86
C LYS A 585 23.73 -21.68 29.69
N ASN A 586 22.69 -22.27 29.13
CA ASN A 586 22.79 -23.26 28.07
C ASN A 586 22.73 -22.61 26.67
N VAL A 587 23.52 -23.12 25.73
CA VAL A 587 23.51 -22.71 24.33
C VAL A 587 23.19 -23.92 23.48
N LEU A 588 22.02 -23.92 22.86
CA LEU A 588 21.55 -24.94 21.93
C LEU A 588 21.75 -24.47 20.48
N VAL A 589 22.20 -25.35 19.60
CA VAL A 589 22.43 -25.00 18.20
C VAL A 589 21.67 -25.93 17.27
N TYR A 590 20.84 -25.35 16.44
CA TYR A 590 20.03 -26.07 15.44
C TYR A 590 20.39 -25.60 14.02
N ASP A 591 20.13 -26.45 13.05
CA ASP A 591 20.13 -26.06 11.64
C ASP A 591 18.74 -25.50 11.22
N SER A 592 18.65 -25.00 9.99
CA SER A 592 17.38 -24.46 9.46
C SER A 592 16.26 -25.52 9.29
N LYS A 593 16.59 -26.82 9.45
CA LYS A 593 15.63 -27.94 9.42
C LYS A 593 15.19 -28.34 10.83
N GLY A 594 15.57 -27.58 11.87
CA GLY A 594 15.26 -27.87 13.26
C GLY A 594 16.01 -29.07 13.86
N LYS A 595 17.12 -29.51 13.22
CA LYS A 595 17.95 -30.61 13.74
C LYS A 595 19.12 -30.03 14.53
N THR A 596 19.44 -30.67 15.66
CA THR A 596 20.62 -30.33 16.46
C THR A 596 21.90 -30.47 15.63
N VAL A 597 22.74 -29.44 15.69
CA VAL A 597 24.02 -29.39 14.98
C VAL A 597 25.03 -30.25 15.72
N LYS A 598 25.44 -31.37 15.09
CA LYS A 598 26.48 -32.23 15.63
C LYS A 598 27.86 -31.55 15.59
N GLY A 599 28.67 -31.77 16.64
CA GLY A 599 30.06 -31.26 16.69
C GLY A 599 30.23 -29.84 17.26
N PHE A 600 29.18 -29.22 17.72
CA PHE A 600 29.28 -28.00 18.56
C PHE A 600 29.62 -28.39 19.99
N ASN A 601 30.79 -27.97 20.51
CA ASN A 601 31.37 -28.50 21.77
C ASN A 601 30.94 -27.67 23.01
N PHE A 602 30.60 -26.40 22.87
CA PHE A 602 30.15 -25.57 23.97
C PHE A 602 28.68 -25.85 24.28
N LYS A 603 28.38 -26.25 25.49
CA LYS A 603 27.00 -26.57 25.91
C LYS A 603 26.46 -25.53 26.88
N ASN A 604 27.22 -25.15 27.86
CA ASN A 604 26.81 -24.27 28.93
C ASN A 604 27.94 -23.35 29.39
N ALA A 605 27.54 -22.16 29.84
CA ALA A 605 28.37 -21.24 30.57
C ALA A 605 28.42 -21.60 32.08
N LYS A 606 29.25 -20.94 32.82
CA LYS A 606 29.34 -21.09 34.30
C LYS A 606 28.17 -20.42 35.01
N GLU A 607 27.70 -19.30 34.44
CA GLU A 607 26.62 -18.44 34.95
C GLU A 607 25.63 -18.16 33.84
N THR A 608 24.51 -17.52 34.17
CA THR A 608 23.50 -17.05 33.21
C THR A 608 24.14 -16.15 32.15
N LEU A 609 23.81 -16.42 30.89
CA LEU A 609 24.22 -15.59 29.76
C LEU A 609 23.37 -14.33 29.72
N ASN A 610 24.02 -13.18 29.79
CA ASN A 610 23.38 -11.87 29.78
C ASN A 610 23.32 -11.23 28.39
N THR A 611 23.89 -11.88 27.36
CA THR A 611 23.79 -11.44 25.94
C THR A 611 23.54 -12.64 25.04
N PRO A 612 22.77 -12.44 23.93
CA PRO A 612 22.65 -13.49 22.92
C PRO A 612 23.98 -13.76 22.26
N PRO A 613 24.23 -15.00 21.78
CA PRO A 613 25.39 -15.31 20.95
C PRO A 613 25.54 -14.36 19.76
N GLN A 614 26.73 -13.87 19.50
CA GLN A 614 27.06 -12.99 18.40
C GLN A 614 28.14 -13.62 17.52
N HIS A 615 28.10 -13.35 16.21
CA HIS A 615 29.12 -13.79 15.27
C HIS A 615 29.89 -12.58 14.74
N ILE A 616 31.19 -12.61 14.91
CA ILE A 616 32.11 -11.61 14.37
C ILE A 616 33.13 -12.32 13.49
N ARG A 617 33.36 -11.80 12.28
CA ARG A 617 34.43 -12.24 11.39
C ARG A 617 35.52 -11.18 11.32
N ILE A 618 36.75 -11.58 11.63
CA ILE A 618 37.94 -10.72 11.49
C ILE A 618 38.92 -11.43 10.55
N GLY A 619 39.13 -10.86 9.37
CA GLY A 619 39.87 -11.48 8.30
C GLY A 619 39.21 -12.82 7.87
N ARG A 620 39.96 -13.94 7.99
CA ARG A 620 39.47 -15.28 7.67
C ARG A 620 38.97 -16.07 8.89
N LYS A 621 38.94 -15.45 10.09
CA LYS A 621 38.59 -16.15 11.32
C LYS A 621 37.21 -15.72 11.80
N ASP A 622 36.42 -16.72 12.19
CA ASP A 622 35.12 -16.52 12.80
C ASP A 622 35.22 -16.62 14.32
N TYR A 623 34.51 -15.76 15.01
CA TYR A 623 34.42 -15.71 16.44
C TYR A 623 32.96 -15.72 16.87
N LEU A 624 32.62 -16.65 17.77
CA LEU A 624 31.34 -16.69 18.46
C LEU A 624 31.54 -16.08 19.85
N LEU A 625 30.79 -15.06 20.17
CA LEU A 625 30.93 -14.30 21.38
C LEU A 625 29.63 -14.29 22.18
N PHE A 626 29.73 -14.50 23.45
CA PHE A 626 28.69 -14.31 24.43
C PHE A 626 29.34 -14.20 25.82
N LYS A 627 28.62 -13.65 26.78
CA LYS A 627 29.16 -13.37 28.09
C LYS A 627 28.16 -13.58 29.21
N THR A 628 28.69 -13.77 30.39
CA THR A 628 28.03 -13.66 31.67
C THR A 628 28.50 -12.37 32.35
N ASP A 629 28.05 -12.11 33.55
CA ASP A 629 28.51 -10.96 34.32
C ASP A 629 30.03 -10.98 34.58
N ASN A 630 30.65 -12.16 34.68
CA ASN A 630 32.08 -12.32 35.06
C ASN A 630 32.96 -12.98 34.00
N GLN A 631 32.39 -13.43 32.88
CA GLN A 631 33.17 -14.15 31.89
C GLN A 631 32.72 -13.85 30.46
N LEU A 632 33.70 -13.49 29.60
CA LEU A 632 33.54 -13.38 28.15
C LEU A 632 34.06 -14.65 27.48
N TYR A 633 33.18 -15.30 26.69
CA TYR A 633 33.49 -16.45 25.88
C TYR A 633 33.74 -16.01 24.44
N ILE A 634 34.93 -16.34 23.91
CA ILE A 634 35.31 -16.08 22.52
C ILE A 634 35.70 -17.40 21.88
N LEU A 635 34.80 -17.98 21.11
CA LEU A 635 34.87 -19.35 20.60
C LEU A 635 35.07 -19.38 19.09
N ASP A 636 35.49 -20.53 18.56
CA ASP A 636 35.44 -20.85 17.14
C ASP A 636 34.03 -21.39 16.71
N ARG A 637 33.81 -21.63 15.42
CA ARG A 637 32.56 -22.18 14.89
C ARG A 637 32.14 -23.52 15.50
N ARG A 638 33.09 -24.26 16.09
CA ARG A 638 32.88 -25.58 16.74
C ARG A 638 32.60 -25.43 18.23
N GLY A 639 32.55 -24.20 18.75
CA GLY A 639 32.35 -23.96 20.19
C GLY A 639 33.57 -24.26 21.03
N LYS A 640 34.80 -24.37 20.45
CA LYS A 640 36.07 -24.44 21.20
C LYS A 640 36.56 -23.02 21.47
N THR A 641 37.12 -22.79 22.68
CA THR A 641 37.73 -21.52 23.02
C THR A 641 38.80 -21.15 22.01
N ARG A 642 38.66 -20.01 21.37
CA ARG A 642 39.62 -19.42 20.43
C ARG A 642 40.50 -18.38 21.07
N VAL A 643 39.94 -17.55 21.93
CA VAL A 643 40.66 -16.49 22.66
C VAL A 643 40.18 -16.52 24.11
N THR A 644 41.16 -16.43 25.03
CA THR A 644 40.89 -16.30 26.47
C THR A 644 41.37 -14.93 26.92
N PRO A 645 40.47 -14.05 27.40
CA PRO A 645 40.86 -12.76 28.00
C PRO A 645 41.82 -12.99 29.14
N LYS A 646 42.96 -12.28 29.15
CA LYS A 646 44.04 -12.44 30.16
C LYS A 646 43.71 -11.76 31.48
N THR A 647 42.77 -10.84 31.49
CA THR A 647 42.28 -10.11 32.66
C THR A 647 40.82 -10.45 32.89
N LYS A 648 40.46 -10.77 34.14
CA LYS A 648 39.08 -10.94 34.55
C LYS A 648 38.42 -9.59 34.74
N LEU A 649 37.24 -9.42 34.19
CA LEU A 649 36.43 -8.20 34.33
C LEU A 649 34.99 -8.59 34.68
N SER A 650 34.29 -7.68 35.34
CA SER A 650 32.83 -7.72 35.41
C SER A 650 32.26 -6.92 34.25
N TYR A 651 31.32 -7.52 33.52
CA TYR A 651 30.78 -6.98 32.28
C TYR A 651 29.37 -6.46 32.48
N ALA A 652 29.04 -5.32 31.87
CA ALA A 652 27.65 -4.85 31.77
C ALA A 652 26.87 -5.69 30.78
N ASN A 653 25.53 -5.61 30.84
CA ASN A 653 24.62 -6.30 29.91
C ASN A 653 24.49 -5.51 28.58
N GLN A 654 25.60 -5.44 27.82
CA GLN A 654 25.70 -4.76 26.53
C GLN A 654 26.26 -5.72 25.48
N ALA A 655 25.94 -5.50 24.21
CA ALA A 655 26.48 -6.27 23.09
C ALA A 655 28.00 -6.13 22.98
N ILE A 656 28.63 -7.06 22.26
CA ILE A 656 30.05 -7.04 21.94
C ILE A 656 30.19 -6.66 20.46
N TYR A 657 31.07 -5.73 20.15
CA TYR A 657 31.23 -5.23 18.78
C TYR A 657 32.66 -5.51 18.27
N ASN A 658 32.82 -5.50 16.95
CA ASN A 658 34.12 -5.46 16.29
C ASN A 658 34.48 -3.98 16.03
N TYR A 659 35.53 -3.49 16.69
CA TYR A 659 36.05 -2.17 16.47
C TYR A 659 37.57 -2.22 16.28
N ASN A 660 38.06 -1.72 15.16
CA ASN A 660 39.47 -1.78 14.77
C ASN A 660 40.11 -3.19 14.85
N SER A 661 39.33 -4.22 14.49
CA SER A 661 39.72 -5.65 14.56
C SER A 661 39.89 -6.21 15.97
N ASP A 662 39.42 -5.54 17.00
CA ASP A 662 39.35 -5.97 18.39
C ASP A 662 37.87 -6.12 18.83
N PHE A 663 37.65 -6.86 19.90
CA PHE A 663 36.35 -7.00 20.55
C PHE A 663 36.16 -5.91 21.59
N ILE A 664 35.10 -5.14 21.48
CA ILE A 664 34.80 -4.03 22.37
C ILE A 664 33.46 -4.25 23.08
N THR A 665 33.38 -4.00 24.36
CA THR A 665 32.17 -4.06 25.19
C THR A 665 32.33 -3.16 26.44
N THR A 666 31.33 -3.08 27.29
CA THR A 666 31.34 -2.28 28.51
C THR A 666 31.53 -3.17 29.74
N THR A 667 32.19 -2.64 30.74
CA THR A 667 32.30 -3.23 32.08
C THR A 667 31.16 -2.78 32.99
N ALA A 668 30.92 -3.48 34.08
CA ALA A 668 29.84 -3.18 35.01
C ALA A 668 30.04 -1.80 35.72
N ASP A 669 31.29 -1.33 35.82
CA ASP A 669 31.65 -0.02 36.37
C ASP A 669 31.75 1.09 35.32
N GLY A 670 31.06 0.92 34.17
CA GLY A 670 30.93 1.98 33.16
C GLY A 670 32.17 2.28 32.33
N LYS A 671 33.14 1.37 32.26
CA LYS A 671 34.33 1.53 31.42
C LYS A 671 34.20 0.76 30.11
N ILE A 672 35.07 1.09 29.15
CA ILE A 672 35.16 0.39 27.88
C ILE A 672 36.27 -0.64 27.95
N ALA A 673 35.91 -1.91 27.75
CA ALA A 673 36.88 -3.02 27.66
C ALA A 673 37.13 -3.36 26.18
N THR A 674 38.38 -3.33 25.76
CA THR A 674 38.86 -3.77 24.44
C THR A 674 39.70 -5.02 24.61
N ILE A 675 39.36 -6.07 23.89
CA ILE A 675 40.04 -7.37 23.91
C ILE A 675 40.62 -7.66 22.52
N ASP A 676 41.91 -7.80 22.38
CA ASP A 676 42.56 -8.13 21.13
C ASP A 676 42.39 -9.64 20.77
N GLN A 677 42.76 -10.00 19.56
CA GLN A 677 42.68 -11.38 19.09
C GLN A 677 43.66 -12.35 19.80
N LYS A 678 44.54 -11.84 20.67
CA LYS A 678 45.50 -12.62 21.50
C LYS A 678 45.07 -12.66 22.98
N GLY A 679 43.95 -12.04 23.30
CA GLY A 679 43.38 -12.01 24.65
C GLY A 679 43.92 -10.92 25.57
N LYS A 680 44.73 -9.98 25.05
CA LYS A 680 45.13 -8.79 25.82
C LYS A 680 43.90 -7.92 26.04
N VAL A 681 43.67 -7.52 27.28
CA VAL A 681 42.55 -6.68 27.70
C VAL A 681 43.10 -5.28 28.01
N THR A 682 42.48 -4.27 27.45
CA THR A 682 42.71 -2.87 27.75
C THR A 682 41.39 -2.27 28.23
N VAL A 683 41.41 -1.55 29.34
CA VAL A 683 40.25 -0.87 29.90
C VAL A 683 40.48 0.63 29.79
N SER A 684 39.58 1.33 29.15
CA SER A 684 39.64 2.79 29.01
C SER A 684 38.61 3.44 29.94
N ASN A 685 39.06 4.39 30.76
CA ASN A 685 38.14 5.23 31.50
C ASN A 685 37.40 6.14 30.52
N THR A 686 36.11 6.28 30.72
CA THR A 686 35.27 7.27 30.02
C THR A 686 34.92 8.36 31.03
N ASN A 687 34.76 9.59 30.58
CA ASN A 687 34.23 10.66 31.43
C ASN A 687 32.70 10.59 31.53
N LEU A 688 32.13 9.38 31.40
CA LEU A 688 30.71 9.10 31.38
C LEU A 688 30.26 8.40 32.66
N SER A 689 28.98 8.44 32.99
CA SER A 689 28.41 7.74 34.14
C SER A 689 28.47 6.21 33.98
N GLU A 690 28.22 5.48 35.07
CA GLU A 690 28.25 4.00 35.07
C GLU A 690 27.26 3.34 34.07
N ASN A 691 26.17 4.04 33.67
CA ASN A 691 25.16 3.55 32.76
C ASN A 691 25.50 3.78 31.27
N ILE A 692 26.72 3.47 30.88
CA ILE A 692 27.18 3.66 29.51
C ILE A 692 26.61 2.58 28.58
N THR A 693 26.07 3.01 27.46
CA THR A 693 25.73 2.15 26.32
C THR A 693 26.70 2.36 25.17
N LEU A 694 26.92 1.32 24.37
CA LEU A 694 27.91 1.31 23.31
C LEU A 694 27.35 0.67 22.05
N SER A 695 27.65 1.25 20.89
CA SER A 695 27.43 0.64 19.59
C SER A 695 28.59 0.96 18.66
N ALA A 696 29.00 0.01 17.82
CA ALA A 696 30.12 0.23 16.92
C ALA A 696 30.00 -0.49 15.58
N THR A 697 30.59 0.12 14.55
CA THR A 697 31.06 -0.56 13.34
C THR A 697 32.55 -0.88 13.48
N THR A 698 33.16 -1.44 12.46
CA THR A 698 34.61 -1.69 12.43
C THR A 698 35.48 -0.42 12.56
N LYS A 699 34.91 0.77 12.29
CA LYS A 699 35.64 2.05 12.26
C LYS A 699 34.99 3.20 13.03
N THR A 700 33.75 3.03 13.44
CA THR A 700 33.01 4.08 14.16
C THR A 700 32.53 3.52 15.49
N LEU A 701 32.84 4.23 16.56
CA LEU A 701 32.38 3.95 17.91
C LEU A 701 31.44 5.07 18.33
N ILE A 702 30.29 4.69 18.90
CA ILE A 702 29.40 5.61 19.61
C ILE A 702 29.21 5.13 21.04
N THR A 703 29.15 6.08 21.97
CA THR A 703 28.81 5.80 23.36
C THR A 703 27.80 6.82 23.86
N GLN A 704 26.90 6.36 24.69
CA GLN A 704 25.89 7.23 25.28
C GLN A 704 25.75 6.93 26.76
N SER A 705 25.64 7.97 27.54
CA SER A 705 25.36 7.89 28.97
C SER A 705 24.50 9.08 29.36
N ASP A 706 23.34 8.81 29.95
CA ASP A 706 22.32 9.81 30.27
C ASP A 706 22.03 10.73 29.07
N ASN A 707 22.34 12.02 29.16
CA ASN A 707 22.17 13.01 28.10
C ASN A 707 23.48 13.34 27.33
N THR A 708 24.54 12.56 27.50
CA THR A 708 25.81 12.72 26.78
C THR A 708 25.94 11.66 25.70
N LEU A 709 26.06 12.07 24.44
CA LEU A 709 26.25 11.20 23.28
C LEU A 709 27.59 11.50 22.62
N ASN A 710 28.50 10.51 22.57
CA ASN A 710 29.75 10.62 21.83
C ASN A 710 29.63 9.88 20.50
N ILE A 711 29.99 10.53 19.41
CA ILE A 711 30.08 9.97 18.07
C ILE A 711 31.54 10.17 17.58
N LYS A 712 32.32 9.08 17.49
CA LYS A 712 33.77 9.16 17.29
C LYS A 712 34.42 10.06 18.37
N ASP A 713 35.06 11.14 17.92
CA ASP A 713 35.77 12.09 18.80
C ASP A 713 34.91 13.33 19.16
N GLN A 714 33.63 13.34 18.75
CA GLN A 714 32.74 14.46 19.03
C GLN A 714 31.78 14.11 20.17
N THR A 715 31.65 15.04 21.11
CA THR A 715 30.76 14.93 22.27
C THR A 715 29.58 15.88 22.09
N LEU A 716 28.37 15.34 22.17
CA LEU A 716 27.09 16.07 22.16
C LEU A 716 26.49 16.04 23.55
N GLN A 717 26.15 17.22 24.06
CA GLN A 717 25.35 17.37 25.26
C GLN A 717 23.90 17.58 24.83
N LEU A 718 23.08 16.55 25.02
CA LEU A 718 21.65 16.62 24.78
C LEU A 718 20.92 17.29 25.95
N ASP A 719 19.66 17.70 25.74
CA ASP A 719 18.82 18.18 26.83
C ASP A 719 18.62 17.12 27.91
N PHE A 720 18.22 17.51 29.10
CA PHE A 720 17.85 16.52 30.13
C PHE A 720 16.61 15.76 29.71
N GLY A 721 16.69 14.42 29.70
CA GLY A 721 15.61 13.56 29.22
C GLY A 721 15.85 12.07 29.49
N SER A 722 14.93 11.23 29.03
CA SER A 722 15.03 9.76 29.09
C SER A 722 15.23 9.20 27.69
N TYR A 723 16.46 8.86 27.36
CA TYR A 723 16.84 8.48 26.02
C TYR A 723 16.77 6.97 25.77
N THR A 724 16.42 6.59 24.53
CA THR A 724 16.65 5.22 24.04
C THR A 724 18.16 5.03 23.82
N THR A 725 18.62 3.78 23.90
CA THR A 725 20.01 3.46 23.50
C THR A 725 20.28 3.93 22.08
N ALA A 726 21.37 4.68 21.89
CA ALA A 726 21.73 5.21 20.58
C ALA A 726 22.03 4.07 19.62
N LYS A 727 21.36 4.10 18.45
CA LYS A 727 21.55 3.15 17.36
C LYS A 727 22.42 3.73 16.26
N LEU A 728 23.32 2.90 15.73
CA LEU A 728 24.19 3.24 14.62
C LEU A 728 23.72 2.49 13.36
N PHE A 729 23.50 3.23 12.27
CA PHE A 729 23.12 2.70 10.96
C PHE A 729 24.22 2.99 9.95
N LEU A 730 24.55 1.98 9.12
CA LEU A 730 25.46 2.12 7.98
C LEU A 730 24.67 1.87 6.71
N ILE A 731 24.29 2.93 5.99
CA ILE A 731 23.48 2.88 4.79
C ILE A 731 24.21 3.58 3.66
N ASN A 732 24.41 2.92 2.53
CA ASN A 732 25.11 3.48 1.35
C ASN A 732 26.49 4.12 1.72
N ASN A 733 27.26 3.45 2.59
CA ASN A 733 28.55 3.94 3.12
C ASN A 733 28.48 5.24 3.96
N LYS A 734 27.30 5.69 4.35
CA LYS A 734 27.09 6.80 5.28
C LYS A 734 26.70 6.26 6.66
N ILE A 735 27.19 6.93 7.71
CA ILE A 735 26.84 6.61 9.10
C ILE A 735 25.75 7.57 9.55
N TYR A 736 24.72 7.00 10.17
CA TYR A 736 23.67 7.72 10.89
C TYR A 736 23.59 7.20 12.31
N VAL A 737 23.34 8.09 13.26
CA VAL A 737 23.18 7.78 14.68
C VAL A 737 21.87 8.37 15.15
N SER A 738 21.00 7.55 15.74
CA SER A 738 19.71 8.00 16.24
C SER A 738 19.52 7.63 17.70
N THR A 739 18.94 8.56 18.45
CA THR A 739 18.38 8.34 19.79
C THR A 739 17.04 9.04 19.90
N THR A 740 16.17 8.56 20.78
CA THR A 740 14.85 9.15 21.01
C THR A 740 14.70 9.53 22.47
N ASP A 741 14.37 10.79 22.74
CA ASP A 741 13.95 11.21 24.06
C ASP A 741 12.50 10.73 24.29
N LYS A 742 12.32 9.78 25.20
CA LYS A 742 11.00 9.22 25.53
C LYS A 742 10.14 10.18 26.35
N GLN A 743 10.75 11.13 27.04
CA GLN A 743 10.04 12.09 27.89
C GLN A 743 9.39 13.19 27.05
N THR A 744 10.15 13.75 26.10
CA THR A 744 9.63 14.78 25.18
C THR A 744 9.11 14.21 23.86
N GLN A 745 9.22 12.88 23.66
CA GLN A 745 8.75 12.14 22.47
C GLN A 745 9.39 12.64 21.17
N LYS A 746 10.71 12.89 21.21
CA LYS A 746 11.48 13.46 20.11
C LYS A 746 12.54 12.49 19.61
N VAL A 747 12.44 12.11 18.35
CA VAL A 747 13.46 11.36 17.62
C VAL A 747 14.51 12.32 17.09
N MET A 748 15.78 12.04 17.39
CA MET A 748 16.94 12.77 16.87
C MET A 748 17.75 11.87 15.94
N LEU A 749 18.31 12.45 14.90
CA LEU A 749 19.17 11.78 13.92
C LEU A 749 20.40 12.64 13.65
N PHE A 750 21.58 12.04 13.72
CA PHE A 750 22.87 12.68 13.52
C PHE A 750 23.67 11.98 12.43
N ASP A 751 24.58 12.70 11.79
CA ASP A 751 25.58 12.13 10.89
C ASP A 751 26.84 11.63 11.66
N SER A 752 27.83 11.13 10.92
CA SER A 752 29.10 10.64 11.49
C SER A 752 29.99 11.72 12.13
N ASN A 753 29.68 13.00 11.94
CA ASN A 753 30.35 14.15 12.49
C ASN A 753 29.60 14.78 13.66
N ALA A 754 28.58 14.06 14.17
CA ALA A 754 27.72 14.52 15.24
C ALA A 754 26.85 15.74 14.87
N LYS A 755 26.70 16.04 13.58
CA LYS A 755 25.78 17.09 13.12
C LYS A 755 24.37 16.51 13.06
N GLN A 756 23.41 17.17 13.73
CA GLN A 756 21.99 16.81 13.60
C GLN A 756 21.52 17.01 12.17
N GLN A 757 20.75 16.03 11.66
CA GLN A 757 20.15 16.14 10.35
C GLN A 757 19.07 17.22 10.33
N ASP A 758 18.95 17.90 9.20
CA ASP A 758 18.00 18.99 9.02
C ASP A 758 16.56 18.50 9.28
N ASN A 759 15.73 19.37 9.85
CA ASN A 759 14.34 19.10 10.23
C ASN A 759 14.13 18.02 11.33
N PHE A 760 15.18 17.59 12.03
CA PHE A 760 15.06 16.89 13.30
C PHE A 760 15.17 17.90 14.47
N PRO A 761 14.58 17.60 15.65
CA PRO A 761 13.87 16.37 16.01
C PRO A 761 12.42 16.30 15.46
N VAL A 762 11.90 15.08 15.30
CA VAL A 762 10.51 14.81 14.93
C VAL A 762 9.81 13.95 15.98
N TYR A 763 8.48 13.89 15.96
CA TYR A 763 7.70 13.11 16.90
C TYR A 763 7.92 11.61 16.76
N GLY A 764 8.10 10.91 17.89
CA GLY A 764 8.17 9.45 17.99
C GLY A 764 8.53 9.02 19.41
N THR A 765 8.10 7.82 19.81
CA THR A 765 8.16 7.36 21.20
C THR A 765 9.10 6.17 21.45
N SER A 766 9.79 5.68 20.40
CA SER A 766 10.70 4.53 20.48
C SER A 766 11.98 4.74 19.70
N ALA A 767 12.95 3.85 19.90
CA ALA A 767 14.08 3.72 18.99
C ALA A 767 13.57 3.42 17.57
N ILE A 768 14.20 4.05 16.57
CA ILE A 768 13.83 3.90 15.16
C ILE A 768 14.48 2.67 14.52
N ASP A 769 13.93 2.26 13.39
CA ASP A 769 14.65 1.51 12.36
C ASP A 769 14.73 2.36 11.09
N LEU A 770 15.91 2.42 10.44
CA LEU A 770 16.23 3.34 9.35
C LEU A 770 16.73 2.52 8.15
N GLU A 771 16.13 2.72 7.00
CA GLU A 771 16.47 2.02 5.73
C GLU A 771 15.94 2.82 4.53
N ASN A 772 16.38 2.47 3.31
CA ASN A 772 15.67 2.83 2.09
C ASN A 772 14.63 1.73 1.79
N ILE A 773 13.32 2.05 1.94
CA ILE A 773 12.26 1.04 1.89
C ILE A 773 11.61 0.87 0.51
N ASP A 774 11.65 1.86 -0.35
CA ASP A 774 10.99 1.89 -1.66
C ASP A 774 11.97 2.00 -2.84
N LYS A 775 13.30 2.04 -2.56
CA LYS A 775 14.41 2.13 -3.53
C LYS A 775 14.46 3.45 -4.31
N ASP A 776 13.93 4.49 -3.78
CA ASP A 776 14.20 5.83 -4.30
C ASP A 776 15.52 6.40 -3.70
N ASP A 777 15.80 7.67 -3.94
CA ASP A 777 17.02 8.31 -3.47
C ASP A 777 16.96 8.76 -2.00
N HIS A 778 15.86 8.49 -1.29
CA HIS A 778 15.61 8.94 0.08
C HIS A 778 15.69 7.80 1.10
N LEU A 779 15.73 8.16 2.36
CA LEU A 779 15.69 7.20 3.47
C LEU A 779 14.38 7.33 4.22
N GLU A 780 13.90 6.20 4.73
CA GLU A 780 12.73 6.16 5.60
C GLU A 780 13.10 5.57 6.96
N PHE A 781 12.37 6.00 7.98
CA PHE A 781 12.46 5.37 9.28
C PHE A 781 11.08 5.10 9.88
N VAL A 782 11.03 4.07 10.71
CA VAL A 782 9.82 3.68 11.44
C VAL A 782 10.05 3.81 12.94
N THR A 783 9.03 4.30 13.66
CA THR A 783 9.01 4.44 15.13
C THR A 783 7.62 4.15 15.67
N LYS A 784 7.47 4.01 16.99
CA LYS A 784 6.16 4.03 17.62
C LYS A 784 5.62 5.47 17.66
N GLY A 785 4.30 5.60 17.47
CA GLY A 785 3.56 6.85 17.67
C GLY A 785 2.86 6.90 19.03
N GLU A 786 1.53 7.05 19.03
CA GLU A 786 0.68 6.86 20.19
C GLU A 786 0.74 5.40 20.67
N SER A 787 0.11 5.06 21.78
CA SER A 787 0.25 3.74 22.42
C SER A 787 0.04 2.56 21.46
N ASN A 788 -0.95 2.65 20.57
CA ASN A 788 -1.32 1.61 19.61
C ASN A 788 -0.93 1.91 18.17
N SER A 789 -0.01 2.84 17.91
CA SER A 789 0.31 3.24 16.53
C SER A 789 1.80 3.17 16.20
N ILE A 790 2.09 3.02 14.90
CA ILE A 790 3.43 3.15 14.32
C ILE A 790 3.44 4.26 13.28
N LEU A 791 4.53 4.99 13.23
CA LEU A 791 4.77 6.10 12.31
C LEU A 791 5.88 5.76 11.35
N VAL A 792 5.71 6.08 10.09
CA VAL A 792 6.78 6.03 9.10
C VAL A 792 7.03 7.42 8.54
N TYR A 793 8.28 7.82 8.53
CA TYR A 793 8.76 9.09 8.02
C TYR A 793 9.70 8.88 6.84
N LYS A 794 9.66 9.80 5.89
CA LYS A 794 10.62 9.93 4.79
C LYS A 794 11.51 11.13 5.05
N ILE A 795 12.82 10.95 4.85
CA ILE A 795 13.85 12.01 4.88
C ILE A 795 14.10 12.39 3.43
N ASN A 796 13.62 13.58 3.03
CA ASN A 796 13.73 14.07 1.65
C ASN A 796 15.08 14.69 1.37
#